data_3279f94edd2e7e33bf136c03d30f4835
#
_entry.id   3279f94edd2e7e33bf136c03d30f4835
#
_cell.length_a   1.000
_cell.length_b   1.000
_cell.length_c   1.000
_cell.angle_alpha   90.00
_cell.angle_beta   90.00
_cell.angle_gamma   90.00
#
_symmetry.space_group_name_H-M   'P 1'
#
loop_
_entity.id
_entity.type
_entity.pdbx_description
1 polymer ?
#
loop_
_entity_poly.entity_id
_entity_poly.type
_entity_poly.pdbx_seq_one_letter_code
_entity_poly.pdbx_strand_id
1 'polypeptide(L)'
;METKQTYSFDEAFQASLAYFGGDELAARVWVNKYAMKDSFGNIYEKSPEQMHWRIANEIARIENKYKNPLTAQEVFDLLDHFRYIIPAGSPMTGIGNNYQVASLSNCFVIGLDGNADSYGAIMRIDEEQVQLMKRRGGVGHDLTHIRPKGSPVNNSALTSTGLVPFMERYSNSTREVAQDGRRGALMLSVSIKHPDSEAFIDAKMEEGKVTGANVSVKITDEFMQAVVEDKTYVQQFPTNSSEPSVTKEISAKALWEKIVHNAWKSAEPGVLFWDTIIRESIPDCYADLGFQTVSTNPCGEIPLCPYDSCRLLSLNLYSYVIDPFTDHARFDMELFKRHAQLAQRLMDDIIDLEMEKIDLIMSKIKTDPQVDEVKSAEYHLWEKIKKKSCQGRRTGVGITAEGDMIAAMGLRYGTQEATDFSVDIHRALALNAYRSSVTMAQERGAFEIYDAKREEKNPFILRLKEADGQLYEDMKKYGRRNIACLTIAPTGTTSLMTQTTSGIEPVFMPVYKRRRKVNPNDTDVHVDFVDEVGDSFEEYIVYHRKFLTWMEVNGIDTQKKYSQEEIDELVKRSPYYKATANDVDWLMKVRMQGEIQKWVDHSISVTVNLPNQVDEELVNKLYVEAWRSGCKGCTIYRDGSRSGVMISVSKKDKTKDEKPVDEEKAKDLNSAEEHHEHICNHPNVIEVRPKELECDVVRFQNNKEKWVAFVGLLEGYPYEIFTGLQDDEEGIALPKSVTKGKIIKQTAEDGSHRYDFQFENKRGYKTTVEGLSEKFNPEYWNYAKLISGVLRYRMPIDHVIKLVGSLQLKNESINTWKNGVERALKKYVVDGTSASGLKCPVCGQETLVYQEGRLICTNCGASRCG
;
A
#
# COMPACT_ATOMS: atom_id res chain seq x y z
N MET A 1 36.76 -8.70 -16.82
CA MET A 1 35.59 -8.69 -15.95
C MET A 1 35.28 -10.12 -15.60
N GLU A 2 35.46 -10.53 -14.36
CA GLU A 2 34.95 -11.82 -13.91
C GLU A 2 33.44 -11.85 -14.16
N THR A 3 32.97 -12.81 -14.94
CA THR A 3 31.54 -13.07 -15.14
C THR A 3 31.00 -13.53 -13.80
N LYS A 4 30.34 -12.62 -13.07
CA LYS A 4 29.65 -12.99 -11.84
C LYS A 4 28.57 -14.02 -12.18
N GLN A 5 28.51 -15.09 -11.41
CA GLN A 5 27.52 -16.16 -11.55
C GLN A 5 26.11 -15.59 -11.38
N THR A 6 25.21 -15.96 -12.28
CA THR A 6 23.78 -15.66 -12.20
C THR A 6 23.01 -16.94 -11.94
N TYR A 7 21.82 -16.80 -11.35
CA TYR A 7 20.93 -17.90 -10.99
C TYR A 7 19.57 -17.69 -11.65
N SER A 8 18.91 -18.77 -12.03
CA SER A 8 17.49 -18.73 -12.40
C SER A 8 16.60 -18.45 -11.18
N PHE A 9 15.37 -18.06 -11.43
CA PHE A 9 14.39 -17.89 -10.35
C PHE A 9 14.23 -19.19 -9.54
N ASP A 10 14.11 -20.33 -10.23
CA ASP A 10 13.91 -21.63 -9.58
C ASP A 10 15.10 -22.06 -8.72
N GLU A 11 16.33 -21.87 -9.20
CA GLU A 11 17.52 -22.16 -8.39
C GLU A 11 17.57 -21.31 -7.11
N ALA A 12 17.29 -20.01 -7.22
CA ALA A 12 17.25 -19.10 -6.08
C ALA A 12 16.06 -19.42 -5.15
N PHE A 13 14.91 -19.77 -5.71
CA PHE A 13 13.73 -20.15 -4.94
C PHE A 13 13.95 -21.44 -4.15
N GLN A 14 14.48 -22.51 -4.77
CA GLN A 14 14.72 -23.78 -4.07
C GLN A 14 15.77 -23.65 -2.97
N ALA A 15 16.84 -22.89 -3.21
CA ALA A 15 17.83 -22.62 -2.17
C ALA A 15 17.26 -21.80 -1.00
N SER A 16 16.42 -20.81 -1.31
CA SER A 16 15.75 -19.99 -0.30
C SER A 16 14.69 -20.79 0.44
N LEU A 17 13.97 -21.68 -0.23
CA LEU A 17 12.99 -22.56 0.40
C LEU A 17 13.65 -23.47 1.47
N ALA A 18 14.83 -24.02 1.15
CA ALA A 18 15.60 -24.78 2.12
C ALA A 18 16.08 -23.90 3.30
N TYR A 19 16.54 -22.67 3.02
CA TYR A 19 16.96 -21.70 4.04
C TYR A 19 15.85 -21.34 5.02
N PHE A 20 14.61 -21.15 4.53
CA PHE A 20 13.44 -20.82 5.34
C PHE A 20 12.68 -22.06 5.90
N GLY A 21 13.28 -23.26 5.84
CA GLY A 21 12.68 -24.48 6.39
C GLY A 21 11.34 -24.86 5.75
N GLY A 22 11.23 -24.64 4.43
CA GLY A 22 10.05 -24.99 3.63
C GLY A 22 8.98 -23.88 3.54
N ASP A 23 9.23 -22.69 4.06
CA ASP A 23 8.29 -21.56 3.92
C ASP A 23 8.37 -20.92 2.53
N GLU A 24 7.43 -21.30 1.67
CA GLU A 24 7.35 -20.79 0.28
C GLU A 24 7.13 -19.28 0.21
N LEU A 25 6.34 -18.71 1.15
CA LEU A 25 6.04 -17.28 1.12
C LEU A 25 7.28 -16.46 1.44
N ALA A 26 8.03 -16.85 2.46
CA ALA A 26 9.29 -16.21 2.82
C ALA A 26 10.30 -16.31 1.67
N ALA A 27 10.44 -17.50 1.06
CA ALA A 27 11.33 -17.73 -0.08
C ALA A 27 10.97 -16.86 -1.30
N ARG A 28 9.69 -16.84 -1.71
CA ARG A 28 9.22 -15.99 -2.82
C ARG A 28 9.43 -14.50 -2.56
N VAL A 29 9.14 -14.06 -1.35
CA VAL A 29 9.32 -12.66 -0.97
C VAL A 29 10.78 -12.27 -1.05
N TRP A 30 11.69 -13.11 -0.57
CA TRP A 30 13.11 -12.82 -0.65
C TRP A 30 13.60 -12.77 -2.09
N VAL A 31 13.33 -13.78 -2.92
CA VAL A 31 13.78 -13.82 -4.32
C VAL A 31 13.22 -12.63 -5.10
N ASN A 32 11.94 -12.32 -4.94
CA ASN A 32 11.31 -11.24 -5.71
C ASN A 32 11.76 -9.85 -5.28
N LYS A 33 11.99 -9.60 -3.98
CA LYS A 33 12.16 -8.24 -3.45
C LYS A 33 13.58 -7.91 -2.97
N TYR A 34 14.38 -8.90 -2.56
CA TYR A 34 15.62 -8.65 -1.82
C TYR A 34 16.87 -9.26 -2.43
N ALA A 35 16.76 -10.35 -3.17
CA ALA A 35 17.89 -10.91 -3.91
C ALA A 35 18.49 -9.85 -4.82
N MET A 36 19.83 -9.77 -4.86
CA MET A 36 20.54 -8.80 -5.69
C MET A 36 20.27 -9.03 -7.16
N LYS A 37 19.79 -8.00 -7.85
CA LYS A 37 19.44 -8.03 -9.28
C LYS A 37 20.03 -6.82 -9.99
N ASP A 38 20.26 -7.00 -11.30
CA ASP A 38 20.51 -5.89 -12.20
C ASP A 38 19.21 -5.32 -12.79
N SER A 39 19.34 -4.35 -13.69
CA SER A 39 18.20 -3.72 -14.38
C SER A 39 17.51 -4.65 -15.41
N PHE A 40 18.09 -5.79 -15.72
CA PHE A 40 17.54 -6.79 -16.64
C PHE A 40 16.87 -7.96 -15.91
N GLY A 41 16.87 -7.94 -14.57
CA GLY A 41 16.27 -8.98 -13.75
C GLY A 41 17.16 -10.19 -13.48
N ASN A 42 18.44 -10.18 -13.90
CA ASN A 42 19.38 -11.24 -13.59
C ASN A 42 19.64 -11.29 -12.07
N ILE A 43 19.52 -12.48 -11.48
CA ILE A 43 19.70 -12.72 -10.05
C ILE A 43 21.14 -13.12 -9.77
N TYR A 44 21.80 -12.44 -8.83
CA TYR A 44 23.22 -12.65 -8.48
C TYR A 44 23.41 -13.29 -7.10
N GLU A 45 22.34 -13.60 -6.40
CA GLU A 45 22.37 -14.26 -5.10
C GLU A 45 21.44 -15.46 -5.11
N LYS A 46 21.96 -16.62 -4.69
CA LYS A 46 21.24 -17.89 -4.67
C LYS A 46 20.36 -18.02 -3.41
N SER A 47 20.79 -17.42 -2.29
CA SER A 47 20.12 -17.57 -0.99
C SER A 47 20.28 -16.33 -0.13
N PRO A 48 19.44 -16.16 0.93
CA PRO A 48 19.60 -15.07 1.89
C PRO A 48 20.98 -15.05 2.57
N GLU A 49 21.61 -16.19 2.73
CA GLU A 49 22.96 -16.29 3.29
C GLU A 49 23.97 -15.45 2.51
N GLN A 50 23.96 -15.53 1.16
CA GLN A 50 24.83 -14.73 0.31
C GLN A 50 24.55 -13.23 0.45
N MET A 51 23.28 -12.84 0.59
CA MET A 51 22.89 -11.45 0.88
C MET A 51 23.49 -10.98 2.22
N HIS A 52 23.38 -11.79 3.27
CA HIS A 52 23.91 -11.43 4.59
C HIS A 52 25.43 -11.30 4.57
N TRP A 53 26.15 -12.17 3.85
CA TRP A 53 27.59 -12.02 3.63
C TRP A 53 27.95 -10.75 2.87
N ARG A 54 27.19 -10.38 1.83
CA ARG A 54 27.39 -9.12 1.11
C ARG A 54 27.27 -7.93 2.04
N ILE A 55 26.23 -7.88 2.86
CA ILE A 55 25.98 -6.80 3.83
C ILE A 55 27.11 -6.79 4.89
N ALA A 56 27.44 -7.94 5.46
CA ALA A 56 28.46 -8.07 6.48
C ALA A 56 29.86 -7.60 6.00
N ASN A 57 30.24 -7.95 4.78
CA ASN A 57 31.50 -7.52 4.20
C ASN A 57 31.56 -6.00 3.99
N GLU A 58 30.48 -5.38 3.53
CA GLU A 58 30.44 -3.92 3.33
C GLU A 58 30.44 -3.16 4.66
N ILE A 59 29.72 -3.64 5.66
CA ILE A 59 29.77 -3.04 7.02
C ILE A 59 31.17 -3.19 7.62
N ALA A 60 31.79 -4.37 7.53
CA ALA A 60 33.17 -4.55 8.01
C ALA A 60 34.17 -3.66 7.28
N ARG A 61 33.96 -3.36 6.00
CA ARG A 61 34.77 -2.41 5.24
C ARG A 61 34.67 -0.99 5.82
N ILE A 62 33.47 -0.57 6.23
CA ILE A 62 33.27 0.73 6.91
C ILE A 62 33.90 0.71 8.30
N GLU A 63 33.67 -0.34 9.08
CA GLU A 63 34.22 -0.52 10.42
C GLU A 63 35.75 -0.37 10.46
N ASN A 64 36.43 -0.89 9.46
CA ASN A 64 37.90 -0.77 9.32
C ASN A 64 38.40 0.67 9.17
N LYS A 65 37.53 1.67 8.99
CA LYS A 65 37.91 3.09 9.03
C LYS A 65 38.02 3.62 10.47
N TYR A 66 37.53 2.87 11.45
CA TYR A 66 37.38 3.29 12.84
C TYR A 66 38.12 2.40 13.82
N LYS A 67 38.16 2.83 15.10
CA LYS A 67 38.74 2.04 16.19
C LYS A 67 37.84 0.88 16.57
N ASN A 68 38.44 -0.22 16.98
CA ASN A 68 37.74 -1.44 17.44
C ASN A 68 36.73 -1.97 16.40
N PRO A 69 37.17 -2.26 15.16
CA PRO A 69 36.26 -2.63 14.08
C PRO A 69 35.63 -3.99 14.33
N LEU A 70 34.36 -4.12 13.99
CA LEU A 70 33.68 -5.42 13.88
C LEU A 70 34.17 -6.16 12.63
N THR A 71 34.35 -7.47 12.79
CA THR A 71 34.65 -8.36 11.63
C THR A 71 33.41 -8.67 10.84
N ALA A 72 33.59 -9.07 9.58
CA ALA A 72 32.48 -9.53 8.74
C ALA A 72 31.73 -10.74 9.34
N GLN A 73 32.46 -11.63 10.02
CA GLN A 73 31.86 -12.79 10.69
C GLN A 73 30.95 -12.36 11.84
N GLU A 74 31.39 -11.44 12.71
CA GLU A 74 30.57 -10.94 13.80
C GLU A 74 29.30 -10.27 13.28
N VAL A 75 29.39 -9.49 12.20
CA VAL A 75 28.21 -8.87 11.57
C VAL A 75 27.29 -9.92 10.94
N PHE A 76 27.86 -10.92 10.22
CA PHE A 76 27.10 -12.02 9.64
C PHE A 76 26.29 -12.78 10.70
N ASP A 77 26.90 -13.12 11.84
CA ASP A 77 26.27 -13.86 12.95
C ASP A 77 25.08 -13.11 13.56
N LEU A 78 25.07 -11.76 13.47
CA LEU A 78 23.93 -10.94 13.89
C LEU A 78 22.78 -10.96 12.88
N LEU A 79 23.08 -11.13 11.58
CA LEU A 79 22.11 -11.03 10.49
C LEU A 79 21.51 -12.38 10.08
N ASP A 80 22.33 -13.44 10.13
CA ASP A 80 22.00 -14.73 9.51
C ASP A 80 20.70 -15.33 10.07
N HIS A 81 19.96 -16.01 9.18
CA HIS A 81 18.61 -16.53 9.42
C HIS A 81 17.60 -15.47 9.89
N PHE A 82 17.86 -14.18 9.67
CA PHE A 82 17.03 -13.07 10.18
C PHE A 82 16.78 -13.20 11.70
N ARG A 83 17.80 -13.73 12.39
CA ARG A 83 17.65 -14.12 13.77
C ARG A 83 17.62 -12.95 14.73
N TYR A 84 18.60 -12.06 14.71
CA TYR A 84 18.75 -11.01 15.72
C TYR A 84 18.54 -9.60 15.16
N ILE A 85 19.24 -9.25 14.08
CA ILE A 85 19.21 -7.93 13.46
C ILE A 85 18.76 -8.05 12.03
N ILE A 86 17.75 -7.29 11.64
CA ILE A 86 17.13 -7.31 10.32
C ILE A 86 17.20 -5.91 9.73
N PRO A 87 18.08 -5.64 8.75
CA PRO A 87 18.05 -4.40 7.99
C PRO A 87 16.73 -4.24 7.23
N ALA A 88 16.25 -3.03 7.06
CA ALA A 88 15.07 -2.78 6.25
C ALA A 88 15.34 -2.95 4.74
N GLY A 89 14.28 -2.88 3.94
CA GLY A 89 14.34 -3.25 2.53
C GLY A 89 15.39 -2.51 1.70
N SER A 90 15.54 -1.19 1.88
CA SER A 90 16.52 -0.41 1.11
C SER A 90 17.97 -0.78 1.47
N PRO A 91 18.35 -0.90 2.75
CA PRO A 91 19.66 -1.47 3.12
C PRO A 91 19.88 -2.89 2.58
N MET A 92 18.91 -3.80 2.73
CA MET A 92 19.06 -5.18 2.23
C MET A 92 19.33 -5.26 0.73
N THR A 93 18.61 -4.49 -0.06
CA THR A 93 18.75 -4.51 -1.53
C THR A 93 19.93 -3.69 -2.02
N GLY A 94 20.30 -2.61 -1.32
CA GLY A 94 21.21 -1.58 -1.81
C GLY A 94 22.66 -1.71 -1.33
N ILE A 95 22.92 -2.23 -0.12
CA ILE A 95 24.28 -2.37 0.40
C ILE A 95 25.06 -3.34 -0.49
N GLY A 96 26.20 -2.90 -1.00
CA GLY A 96 27.05 -3.71 -1.90
C GLY A 96 26.47 -4.00 -3.29
N ASN A 97 25.26 -3.50 -3.59
CA ASN A 97 24.66 -3.60 -4.93
C ASN A 97 25.13 -2.42 -5.79
N ASN A 98 25.94 -2.71 -6.80
CA ASN A 98 26.46 -1.73 -7.76
C ASN A 98 25.71 -1.74 -9.10
N TYR A 99 24.75 -2.64 -9.27
CA TYR A 99 23.92 -2.72 -10.49
C TYR A 99 22.80 -1.69 -10.51
N GLN A 100 22.32 -1.29 -9.32
CA GLN A 100 21.26 -0.31 -9.16
C GLN A 100 21.77 0.89 -8.37
N VAL A 101 21.65 2.07 -8.96
CA VAL A 101 22.05 3.33 -8.31
C VAL A 101 20.85 3.85 -7.51
N ALA A 102 20.71 3.41 -6.28
CA ALA A 102 19.62 3.72 -5.37
C ALA A 102 20.15 4.10 -3.98
N SER A 103 19.31 4.80 -3.21
CA SER A 103 19.59 5.17 -1.82
C SER A 103 19.39 3.97 -0.88
N LEU A 104 20.10 3.97 0.24
CA LEU A 104 19.90 3.05 1.36
C LEU A 104 18.85 3.57 2.34
N SER A 105 18.42 4.83 2.20
CA SER A 105 17.36 5.42 3.01
C SER A 105 16.01 4.92 2.56
N ASN A 106 15.17 4.56 3.52
CA ASN A 106 13.81 4.09 3.24
C ASN A 106 12.85 5.25 3.00
N CYS A 107 13.04 6.36 3.72
CA CYS A 107 12.08 7.44 3.80
C CYS A 107 12.75 8.81 3.86
N PHE A 108 12.08 9.78 3.24
CA PHE A 108 12.50 11.17 3.16
C PHE A 108 11.32 12.09 3.46
N VAL A 109 11.62 13.29 3.96
CA VAL A 109 10.69 14.41 3.93
C VAL A 109 11.32 15.50 3.08
N ILE A 110 10.53 16.12 2.22
CA ILE A 110 10.94 17.25 1.38
C ILE A 110 10.12 18.49 1.72
N GLY A 111 10.62 19.62 1.33
CA GLY A 111 10.01 20.94 1.50
C GLY A 111 11.02 22.00 1.12
N LEU A 112 10.58 23.18 0.75
CA LEU A 112 11.49 24.27 0.45
C LEU A 112 11.73 25.11 1.70
N ASP A 113 12.93 25.64 1.81
CA ASP A 113 13.26 26.61 2.85
C ASP A 113 12.40 27.87 2.64
N GLY A 114 11.68 28.29 3.70
CA GLY A 114 10.82 29.45 3.67
C GLY A 114 9.41 29.18 3.12
N ASN A 115 8.79 30.21 2.57
CA ASN A 115 7.39 30.17 2.11
C ASN A 115 7.27 29.56 0.70
N ALA A 116 6.97 28.28 0.63
CA ALA A 116 6.89 27.48 -0.60
C ALA A 116 5.50 27.53 -1.29
N ASP A 117 4.81 28.67 -1.23
CA ASP A 117 3.43 28.87 -1.75
C ASP A 117 3.35 29.37 -3.19
N SER A 118 4.45 29.49 -3.90
CA SER A 118 4.42 29.83 -5.33
C SER A 118 4.19 28.60 -6.18
N TYR A 119 3.58 28.80 -7.37
CA TYR A 119 3.34 27.69 -8.31
C TYR A 119 4.66 27.00 -8.73
N GLY A 120 5.74 27.77 -8.88
CA GLY A 120 7.06 27.21 -9.16
C GLY A 120 7.58 26.34 -8.02
N ALA A 121 7.36 26.74 -6.77
CA ALA A 121 7.73 25.94 -5.60
C ALA A 121 6.91 24.64 -5.51
N ILE A 122 5.61 24.71 -5.77
CA ILE A 122 4.71 23.52 -5.80
C ILE A 122 5.19 22.52 -6.86
N MET A 123 5.54 23.01 -8.08
CA MET A 123 6.08 22.16 -9.14
C MET A 123 7.46 21.59 -8.78
N ARG A 124 8.30 22.34 -8.09
CA ARG A 124 9.61 21.87 -7.64
C ARG A 124 9.45 20.72 -6.64
N ILE A 125 8.52 20.80 -5.69
CA ILE A 125 8.23 19.71 -4.75
C ILE A 125 7.76 18.45 -5.49
N ASP A 126 6.92 18.58 -6.52
CA ASP A 126 6.46 17.46 -7.36
C ASP A 126 7.64 16.77 -8.08
N GLU A 127 8.53 17.57 -8.66
CA GLU A 127 9.76 17.05 -9.28
C GLU A 127 10.67 16.34 -8.26
N GLU A 128 10.95 16.96 -7.12
CA GLU A 128 11.79 16.38 -6.06
C GLU A 128 11.20 15.05 -5.54
N GLN A 129 9.87 14.98 -5.38
CA GLN A 129 9.16 13.75 -5.00
C GLN A 129 9.45 12.60 -5.97
N VAL A 130 9.31 12.84 -7.26
CA VAL A 130 9.57 11.83 -8.31
C VAL A 130 11.05 11.43 -8.33
N GLN A 131 11.97 12.38 -8.19
CA GLN A 131 13.40 12.12 -8.17
C GLN A 131 13.82 11.21 -7.01
N LEU A 132 13.19 11.32 -5.85
CA LEU A 132 13.43 10.43 -4.70
C LEU A 132 12.78 9.05 -4.91
N MET A 133 11.56 9.03 -5.41
CA MET A 133 10.85 7.76 -5.62
C MET A 133 11.55 6.86 -6.63
N LYS A 134 12.12 7.41 -7.70
CA LYS A 134 12.92 6.61 -8.66
C LYS A 134 14.21 6.03 -8.04
N ARG A 135 14.66 6.56 -6.90
CA ARG A 135 15.79 6.03 -6.12
C ARG A 135 15.34 5.18 -4.91
N ARG A 136 14.09 4.67 -4.94
CA ARG A 136 13.46 3.78 -3.96
C ARG A 136 13.06 4.42 -2.63
N GLY A 137 13.09 5.74 -2.50
CA GLY A 137 12.64 6.46 -1.30
C GLY A 137 11.13 6.60 -1.22
N GLY A 138 10.54 6.37 -0.05
CA GLY A 138 9.22 6.89 0.31
C GLY A 138 9.33 8.38 0.68
N VAL A 139 8.32 9.17 0.34
CA VAL A 139 8.38 10.63 0.49
C VAL A 139 7.20 11.14 1.32
N GLY A 140 7.46 12.10 2.19
CA GLY A 140 6.43 12.89 2.86
C GLY A 140 6.67 14.37 2.66
N HIS A 141 5.59 15.13 2.57
CA HIS A 141 5.67 16.59 2.62
C HIS A 141 4.38 17.24 3.13
N ASP A 142 4.49 18.45 3.60
CA ASP A 142 3.45 19.20 4.26
C ASP A 142 2.82 20.22 3.31
N LEU A 143 1.51 20.35 3.33
CA LEU A 143 0.74 21.29 2.51
C LEU A 143 0.29 22.54 3.27
N THR A 144 0.62 22.65 4.56
CA THR A 144 0.19 23.75 5.44
C THR A 144 0.60 25.14 4.93
N HIS A 145 1.67 25.21 4.15
CA HIS A 145 2.19 26.46 3.60
C HIS A 145 1.47 26.96 2.33
N ILE A 146 0.65 26.14 1.70
CA ILE A 146 -0.11 26.51 0.50
C ILE A 146 -1.34 27.32 0.93
N ARG A 147 -1.56 28.47 0.30
CA ARG A 147 -2.69 29.36 0.63
C ARG A 147 -4.05 28.70 0.39
N PRO A 148 -5.04 28.98 1.24
CA PRO A 148 -6.35 28.37 1.13
C PRO A 148 -7.13 28.82 -0.11
N LYS A 149 -8.15 28.03 -0.45
CA LYS A 149 -9.06 28.32 -1.55
C LYS A 149 -9.66 29.72 -1.43
N GLY A 150 -9.69 30.45 -2.57
CA GLY A 150 -10.23 31.80 -2.64
C GLY A 150 -9.26 32.91 -2.22
N SER A 151 -8.09 32.58 -1.66
CA SER A 151 -7.07 33.57 -1.36
C SER A 151 -6.55 34.24 -2.65
N PRO A 152 -6.20 35.54 -2.63
CA PRO A 152 -5.73 36.25 -3.81
C PRO A 152 -4.40 35.72 -4.32
N VAL A 153 -4.25 35.65 -5.63
CA VAL A 153 -3.01 35.32 -6.34
C VAL A 153 -2.68 36.40 -7.36
N ASN A 154 -1.39 36.72 -7.52
CA ASN A 154 -0.92 37.74 -8.44
C ASN A 154 -0.71 37.19 -9.87
N ASN A 155 -1.72 36.49 -10.38
CA ASN A 155 -1.73 36.02 -11.78
C ASN A 155 -3.15 36.10 -12.37
N SER A 156 -3.34 35.62 -13.61
CA SER A 156 -4.61 35.70 -14.33
C SER A 156 -5.76 34.88 -13.70
N ALA A 157 -5.48 33.99 -12.78
CA ALA A 157 -6.49 33.21 -12.06
C ALA A 157 -7.17 34.01 -10.94
N LEU A 158 -6.54 35.06 -10.44
CA LEU A 158 -7.00 35.98 -9.41
C LEU A 158 -7.14 35.33 -8.01
N THR A 159 -7.55 34.08 -7.93
CA THR A 159 -7.77 33.35 -6.66
C THR A 159 -7.16 31.95 -6.68
N SER A 160 -6.76 31.48 -5.50
CA SER A 160 -6.23 30.13 -5.26
C SER A 160 -7.34 29.07 -5.37
N THR A 161 -7.00 27.92 -5.91
CA THR A 161 -7.86 26.71 -5.94
C THR A 161 -7.83 25.91 -4.65
N GLY A 162 -6.92 26.25 -3.71
CA GLY A 162 -6.74 25.54 -2.43
C GLY A 162 -5.89 24.28 -2.54
N LEU A 163 -5.98 23.39 -1.53
CA LEU A 163 -5.09 22.23 -1.37
C LEU A 163 -5.40 21.06 -2.31
N VAL A 164 -6.68 20.75 -2.52
CA VAL A 164 -7.11 19.47 -3.14
C VAL A 164 -6.53 19.24 -4.54
N PRO A 165 -6.50 20.22 -5.48
CA PRO A 165 -5.89 19.99 -6.79
C PRO A 165 -4.40 19.62 -6.72
N PHE A 166 -3.67 20.15 -5.75
CA PHE A 166 -2.27 19.80 -5.56
C PHE A 166 -2.09 18.43 -4.93
N MET A 167 -3.00 18.01 -4.02
CA MET A 167 -3.03 16.63 -3.51
C MET A 167 -3.21 15.61 -4.65
N GLU A 168 -4.12 15.88 -5.57
CA GLU A 168 -4.35 15.03 -6.74
C GLU A 168 -3.12 14.97 -7.64
N ARG A 169 -2.47 16.11 -7.86
CA ARG A 169 -1.23 16.18 -8.64
C ARG A 169 -0.14 15.29 -8.03
N TYR A 170 0.21 15.49 -6.79
CA TYR A 170 1.24 14.71 -6.09
C TYR A 170 0.89 13.21 -6.02
N SER A 171 -0.39 12.90 -5.83
CA SER A 171 -0.89 11.54 -5.88
C SER A 171 -0.72 10.90 -7.26
N ASN A 172 -0.96 11.63 -8.34
CA ASN A 172 -0.79 11.14 -9.71
C ASN A 172 0.69 10.88 -10.02
N SER A 173 1.58 11.82 -9.71
CA SER A 173 3.03 11.65 -9.88
C SER A 173 3.57 10.43 -9.13
N THR A 174 3.04 10.14 -7.93
CA THR A 174 3.40 8.93 -7.17
C THR A 174 3.03 7.65 -7.91
N ARG A 175 1.89 7.63 -8.60
CA ARG A 175 1.43 6.44 -9.35
C ARG A 175 2.22 6.17 -10.63
N GLU A 176 2.80 7.21 -11.20
CA GLU A 176 3.63 7.13 -12.41
C GLU A 176 4.98 6.45 -12.16
N VAL A 177 5.50 6.52 -10.91
CA VAL A 177 6.80 5.96 -10.57
C VAL A 177 6.68 4.52 -10.13
N ALA A 178 7.13 3.60 -11.00
CA ALA A 178 7.31 2.20 -10.66
C ALA A 178 8.65 1.97 -9.95
N GLN A 179 8.66 1.17 -8.88
CA GLN A 179 9.84 0.83 -8.08
C GLN A 179 10.06 -0.70 -8.08
N ASP A 180 10.29 -1.31 -9.23
CA ASP A 180 10.53 -2.76 -9.35
C ASP A 180 9.48 -3.59 -8.56
N GLY A 181 8.23 -3.50 -9.00
CA GLY A 181 7.08 -4.18 -8.36
C GLY A 181 6.55 -3.52 -7.08
N ARG A 182 7.08 -2.36 -6.68
CA ARG A 182 6.51 -1.49 -5.63
C ARG A 182 5.99 -0.20 -6.27
N ARG A 183 4.85 0.29 -5.78
CA ARG A 183 4.40 1.65 -6.09
C ARG A 183 5.19 2.65 -5.26
N GLY A 184 5.34 3.88 -5.73
CA GLY A 184 5.79 5.00 -4.93
C GLY A 184 4.95 5.11 -3.65
N ALA A 185 5.54 5.59 -2.57
CA ALA A 185 4.85 5.80 -1.30
C ALA A 185 4.93 7.28 -0.94
N LEU A 186 3.78 7.90 -0.68
CA LEU A 186 3.65 9.32 -0.38
C LEU A 186 2.84 9.55 0.90
N MET A 187 3.29 10.49 1.74
CA MET A 187 2.52 11.10 2.82
C MET A 187 2.27 12.56 2.50
N LEU A 188 1.01 12.96 2.53
CA LEU A 188 0.61 14.36 2.53
C LEU A 188 0.05 14.72 3.90
N SER A 189 0.54 15.79 4.50
CA SER A 189 0.06 16.28 5.79
C SER A 189 -0.41 17.73 5.72
N VAL A 190 -1.32 18.11 6.62
CA VAL A 190 -1.78 19.47 6.80
C VAL A 190 -2.07 19.76 8.27
N SER A 191 -1.83 20.98 8.72
CA SER A 191 -2.24 21.40 10.05
C SER A 191 -3.75 21.54 10.13
N ILE A 192 -4.35 21.08 11.23
CA ILE A 192 -5.78 21.31 11.53
C ILE A 192 -6.13 22.80 11.58
N LYS A 193 -5.15 23.66 11.85
CA LYS A 193 -5.29 25.11 11.88
C LYS A 193 -5.45 25.75 10.51
N HIS A 194 -5.19 25.00 9.43
CA HIS A 194 -5.32 25.49 8.06
C HIS A 194 -6.79 25.60 7.63
N PRO A 195 -7.25 26.71 7.00
CA PRO A 195 -8.66 26.92 6.61
C PRO A 195 -9.22 25.84 5.67
N ASP A 196 -8.38 25.21 4.82
CA ASP A 196 -8.76 24.11 3.91
C ASP A 196 -8.60 22.72 4.54
N SER A 197 -8.33 22.59 5.84
CA SER A 197 -8.14 21.27 6.47
C SER A 197 -9.38 20.38 6.31
N GLU A 198 -10.58 20.92 6.33
CA GLU A 198 -11.82 20.19 6.09
C GLU A 198 -11.85 19.59 4.66
N ALA A 199 -11.51 20.37 3.63
CA ALA A 199 -11.43 19.87 2.26
C ALA A 199 -10.34 18.80 2.08
N PHE A 200 -9.21 18.94 2.80
CA PHE A 200 -8.15 17.93 2.85
C PHE A 200 -8.66 16.62 3.48
N ILE A 201 -9.40 16.69 4.58
CA ILE A 201 -9.98 15.53 5.27
C ILE A 201 -10.94 14.78 4.35
N ASP A 202 -11.74 15.49 3.56
CA ASP A 202 -12.72 14.93 2.65
C ASP A 202 -12.12 14.47 1.30
N ALA A 203 -10.89 14.81 0.99
CA ALA A 203 -10.30 14.61 -0.34
C ALA A 203 -10.27 13.16 -0.84
N LYS A 204 -10.26 12.17 0.08
CA LYS A 204 -10.26 10.73 -0.25
C LYS A 204 -11.63 10.08 -0.10
N MET A 205 -12.66 10.83 0.26
CA MET A 205 -14.02 10.31 0.38
C MET A 205 -14.68 10.09 -0.99
N GLU A 206 -14.21 10.75 -2.02
CA GLU A 206 -14.60 10.48 -3.40
C GLU A 206 -13.76 9.33 -3.95
N GLU A 207 -14.44 8.31 -4.48
CA GLU A 207 -13.80 7.13 -5.06
C GLU A 207 -12.85 7.52 -6.22
N GLY A 208 -11.64 6.96 -6.20
CA GLY A 208 -10.63 7.21 -7.22
C GLY A 208 -9.79 8.47 -7.04
N LYS A 209 -10.09 9.35 -6.06
CA LYS A 209 -9.27 10.55 -5.78
C LYS A 209 -8.14 10.27 -4.80
N VAL A 210 -7.00 10.92 -5.01
CA VAL A 210 -5.80 10.90 -4.14
C VAL A 210 -5.35 9.47 -3.76
N THR A 211 -5.48 8.51 -4.67
CA THR A 211 -5.22 7.09 -4.40
C THR A 211 -3.73 6.74 -4.27
N GLY A 212 -2.84 7.62 -4.69
CA GLY A 212 -1.37 7.45 -4.62
C GLY A 212 -0.74 8.02 -3.35
N ALA A 213 -1.50 8.57 -2.42
CA ALA A 213 -0.96 9.16 -1.19
C ALA A 213 -1.71 8.68 0.05
N ASN A 214 -0.99 8.50 1.16
CA ASN A 214 -1.56 8.51 2.49
C ASN A 214 -1.76 9.96 2.93
N VAL A 215 -2.82 10.24 3.64
CA VAL A 215 -3.13 11.60 4.13
C VAL A 215 -3.25 11.59 5.65
N SER A 216 -2.65 12.60 6.31
CA SER A 216 -2.69 12.73 7.76
C SER A 216 -2.88 14.17 8.18
N VAL A 217 -3.68 14.37 9.22
CA VAL A 217 -3.93 15.69 9.81
C VAL A 217 -3.07 15.88 11.05
N LYS A 218 -2.36 17.02 11.11
CA LYS A 218 -1.56 17.44 12.27
C LYS A 218 -2.49 18.10 13.28
N ILE A 219 -2.80 17.39 14.36
CA ILE A 219 -3.70 17.80 15.43
C ILE A 219 -2.90 18.46 16.55
N THR A 220 -3.34 19.63 17.02
CA THR A 220 -2.75 20.33 18.16
C THR A 220 -3.47 20.02 19.47
N ASP A 221 -2.80 20.19 20.60
CA ASP A 221 -3.39 20.07 21.93
C ASP A 221 -4.52 21.10 22.12
N GLU A 222 -4.33 22.35 21.59
CA GLU A 222 -5.37 23.39 21.57
C GLU A 222 -6.66 22.92 20.88
N PHE A 223 -6.54 22.27 19.72
CA PHE A 223 -7.70 21.74 19.00
C PHE A 223 -8.38 20.62 19.79
N MET A 224 -7.61 19.65 20.31
CA MET A 224 -8.17 18.55 21.11
C MET A 224 -8.86 19.05 22.37
N GLN A 225 -8.31 20.07 23.02
CA GLN A 225 -8.96 20.68 24.18
C GLN A 225 -10.28 21.35 23.79
N ALA A 226 -10.33 22.04 22.64
CA ALA A 226 -11.56 22.64 22.11
C ALA A 226 -12.60 21.57 21.75
N VAL A 227 -12.18 20.40 21.24
CA VAL A 227 -13.07 19.25 20.97
C VAL A 227 -13.70 18.73 22.26
N VAL A 228 -12.89 18.49 23.30
CA VAL A 228 -13.37 17.97 24.60
C VAL A 228 -14.30 18.94 25.30
N GLU A 229 -14.04 20.23 25.20
CA GLU A 229 -14.83 21.30 25.82
C GLU A 229 -15.99 21.79 24.96
N ASP A 230 -16.20 21.21 23.78
CA ASP A 230 -17.24 21.59 22.79
C ASP A 230 -17.20 23.10 22.45
N LYS A 231 -15.99 23.61 22.17
CA LYS A 231 -15.72 25.01 21.85
C LYS A 231 -15.50 25.24 20.36
N THR A 232 -15.57 26.49 19.95
CA THR A 232 -15.11 26.93 18.64
C THR A 232 -13.58 26.93 18.58
N TYR A 233 -13.07 26.80 17.36
CA TYR A 233 -11.65 26.82 17.06
C TYR A 233 -11.38 27.74 15.88
N VAL A 234 -10.34 28.55 15.97
CA VAL A 234 -9.99 29.48 14.89
C VAL A 234 -8.93 28.89 14.00
N GLN A 235 -9.31 28.64 12.76
CA GLN A 235 -8.37 28.33 11.69
C GLN A 235 -7.83 29.62 11.10
N GLN A 236 -6.58 29.59 10.63
CA GLN A 236 -5.92 30.78 10.07
C GLN A 236 -4.85 30.44 9.05
N PHE A 237 -4.56 31.41 8.17
CA PHE A 237 -3.44 31.33 7.24
C PHE A 237 -2.69 32.67 7.16
N PRO A 238 -1.35 32.70 7.22
CA PRO A 238 -0.46 31.58 7.58
C PRO A 238 -0.76 31.04 8.99
N THR A 239 -0.62 29.73 9.18
CA THR A 239 -1.05 29.07 10.44
C THR A 239 -0.27 29.49 11.69
N ASN A 240 0.96 29.98 11.50
CA ASN A 240 1.89 30.43 12.54
C ASN A 240 2.01 31.96 12.63
N SER A 241 1.23 32.72 11.88
CA SER A 241 1.29 34.18 11.86
C SER A 241 0.54 34.80 13.03
N SER A 242 1.09 35.84 13.63
CA SER A 242 0.39 36.72 14.58
C SER A 242 -0.63 37.65 13.88
N GLU A 243 -0.45 37.88 12.56
CA GLU A 243 -1.31 38.70 11.71
C GLU A 243 -1.75 37.88 10.48
N PRO A 244 -2.67 36.93 10.65
CA PRO A 244 -3.11 36.08 9.56
C PRO A 244 -3.92 36.86 8.51
N SER A 245 -3.72 36.53 7.24
CA SER A 245 -4.45 37.11 6.12
C SER A 245 -5.86 36.51 5.97
N VAL A 246 -6.08 35.31 6.47
CA VAL A 246 -7.36 34.59 6.46
C VAL A 246 -7.60 33.99 7.84
N THR A 247 -8.82 34.18 8.36
CA THR A 247 -9.31 33.51 9.57
C THR A 247 -10.66 32.89 9.32
N LYS A 248 -10.92 31.72 9.95
CA LYS A 248 -12.20 31.02 9.86
C LYS A 248 -12.52 30.39 11.22
N GLU A 249 -13.61 30.77 11.82
CA GLU A 249 -14.10 30.13 13.05
C GLU A 249 -14.93 28.90 12.71
N ILE A 250 -14.66 27.78 13.39
CA ILE A 250 -15.33 26.49 13.18
C ILE A 250 -15.72 25.86 14.51
N SER A 251 -16.64 24.90 14.49
CA SER A 251 -16.84 23.96 15.59
C SER A 251 -15.71 22.92 15.59
N ALA A 252 -14.90 22.89 16.65
CA ALA A 252 -13.84 21.89 16.80
C ALA A 252 -14.42 20.48 16.81
N LYS A 253 -15.53 20.27 17.53
CA LYS A 253 -16.20 18.98 17.66
C LYS A 253 -16.75 18.48 16.31
N ALA A 254 -17.41 19.33 15.53
CA ALA A 254 -17.94 18.94 14.24
C ALA A 254 -16.83 18.52 13.26
N LEU A 255 -15.70 19.22 13.24
CA LEU A 255 -14.56 18.84 12.40
C LEU A 255 -13.90 17.54 12.89
N TRP A 256 -13.83 17.33 14.20
CA TRP A 256 -13.32 16.09 14.79
C TRP A 256 -14.22 14.90 14.46
N GLU A 257 -15.54 15.04 14.61
CA GLU A 257 -16.51 14.00 14.24
C GLU A 257 -16.38 13.62 12.74
N LYS A 258 -16.10 14.58 11.88
CA LYS A 258 -15.80 14.33 10.46
C LYS A 258 -14.50 13.51 10.27
N ILE A 259 -13.42 13.82 10.99
CA ILE A 259 -12.19 13.02 10.98
C ILE A 259 -12.48 11.59 11.40
N VAL A 260 -13.20 11.39 12.49
CA VAL A 260 -13.59 10.08 13.03
C VAL A 260 -14.44 9.31 12.02
N HIS A 261 -15.46 9.96 11.44
CA HIS A 261 -16.32 9.35 10.42
C HIS A 261 -15.53 8.88 9.19
N ASN A 262 -14.66 9.75 8.65
CA ASN A 262 -13.88 9.44 7.47
C ASN A 262 -12.87 8.31 7.75
N ALA A 263 -12.21 8.33 8.89
CA ALA A 263 -11.32 7.26 9.31
C ALA A 263 -12.06 5.92 9.49
N TRP A 264 -13.24 5.92 10.10
CA TRP A 264 -14.09 4.74 10.22
C TRP A 264 -14.53 4.18 8.87
N LYS A 265 -14.87 5.05 7.92
CA LYS A 265 -15.39 4.68 6.60
C LYS A 265 -14.30 4.24 5.61
N SER A 266 -13.15 4.92 5.60
CA SER A 266 -12.10 4.76 4.58
C SER A 266 -10.70 4.48 5.14
N ALA A 267 -10.54 4.36 6.46
CA ALA A 267 -9.26 4.26 7.17
C ALA A 267 -8.33 5.49 6.97
N GLU A 268 -8.87 6.62 6.54
CA GLU A 268 -8.14 7.88 6.35
C GLU A 268 -9.07 9.08 6.62
N PRO A 269 -8.53 10.21 7.11
CA PRO A 269 -7.11 10.51 7.33
C PRO A 269 -6.54 9.82 8.57
N GLY A 270 -5.20 9.65 8.59
CA GLY A 270 -4.46 9.35 9.80
C GLY A 270 -4.38 10.60 10.70
N VAL A 271 -4.09 10.40 11.98
CA VAL A 271 -3.96 11.47 12.98
C VAL A 271 -2.52 11.52 13.48
N LEU A 272 -1.93 12.71 13.44
CA LEU A 272 -0.62 13.02 14.00
C LEU A 272 -0.81 14.03 15.15
N PHE A 273 -0.49 13.65 16.37
CA PHE A 273 -0.55 14.54 17.54
C PHE A 273 0.68 15.44 17.55
N TRP A 274 0.55 16.56 16.85
CA TRP A 274 1.68 17.37 16.42
C TRP A 274 2.44 17.99 17.56
N ASP A 275 1.76 18.48 18.59
CA ASP A 275 2.42 19.08 19.76
C ASP A 275 3.22 18.05 20.55
N THR A 276 2.75 16.80 20.64
CA THR A 276 3.49 15.70 21.23
C THR A 276 4.73 15.35 20.39
N ILE A 277 4.60 15.32 19.06
CA ILE A 277 5.74 15.09 18.16
C ILE A 277 6.82 16.13 18.39
N ILE A 278 6.47 17.43 18.35
CA ILE A 278 7.44 18.52 18.47
C ILE A 278 8.05 18.59 19.87
N ARG A 279 7.23 18.45 20.90
CA ARG A 279 7.68 18.49 22.31
C ARG A 279 8.71 17.43 22.63
N GLU A 280 8.54 16.21 22.12
CA GLU A 280 9.41 15.07 22.36
C GLU A 280 10.60 14.99 21.39
N SER A 281 10.57 15.77 20.30
CA SER A 281 11.57 15.72 19.23
C SER A 281 12.90 16.33 19.66
N ILE A 282 13.97 15.54 19.63
CA ILE A 282 15.32 16.04 19.86
C ILE A 282 15.81 16.90 18.67
N PRO A 283 15.60 16.51 17.40
CA PRO A 283 15.97 17.33 16.26
C PRO A 283 15.39 18.75 16.30
N ASP A 284 14.21 18.96 16.84
CA ASP A 284 13.60 20.28 16.96
C ASP A 284 14.31 21.19 17.94
N CYS A 285 15.19 20.68 18.81
CA CYS A 285 16.13 21.50 19.59
C CYS A 285 17.14 22.26 18.69
N TYR A 286 17.24 21.84 17.43
CA TYR A 286 18.11 22.43 16.39
C TYR A 286 17.28 23.05 15.24
N ALA A 287 16.04 23.48 15.52
CA ALA A 287 15.12 24.03 14.51
C ALA A 287 15.73 25.24 13.76
N ASP A 288 16.41 26.14 14.46
CA ASP A 288 17.10 27.30 13.89
C ASP A 288 18.31 26.93 13.00
N LEU A 289 18.84 25.71 13.13
CA LEU A 289 19.86 25.13 12.26
C LEU A 289 19.25 24.28 11.11
N GLY A 290 17.95 24.42 10.89
CA GLY A 290 17.22 23.77 9.80
C GLY A 290 16.75 22.35 10.08
N PHE A 291 16.65 21.93 11.35
CA PHE A 291 16.13 20.62 11.76
C PHE A 291 14.69 20.66 12.29
N GLN A 292 13.94 21.73 11.98
CA GLN A 292 12.53 21.81 12.32
C GLN A 292 11.72 20.72 11.61
N THR A 293 11.02 19.92 12.38
CA THR A 293 10.13 18.87 11.87
C THR A 293 8.91 19.49 11.17
N VAL A 294 8.60 19.03 9.97
CA VAL A 294 7.48 19.56 9.16
C VAL A 294 6.45 18.51 8.76
N SER A 295 6.86 17.26 8.59
CA SER A 295 5.98 16.15 8.19
C SER A 295 6.56 14.82 8.66
N THR A 296 5.92 13.73 8.26
CA THR A 296 6.43 12.37 8.49
C THR A 296 6.65 11.64 7.17
N ASN A 297 7.34 10.51 7.23
CA ASN A 297 7.38 9.53 6.15
C ASN A 297 6.00 8.90 5.91
N PRO A 298 5.81 8.11 4.82
CA PRO A 298 4.50 7.54 4.47
C PRO A 298 3.81 6.69 5.53
N CYS A 299 4.57 6.03 6.41
CA CYS A 299 4.04 5.18 7.47
C CYS A 299 3.92 5.89 8.84
N GLY A 300 4.34 7.15 8.94
CA GLY A 300 4.15 8.00 10.11
C GLY A 300 5.14 7.78 11.26
N GLU A 301 6.08 6.82 11.17
CA GLU A 301 7.01 6.50 12.25
C GLU A 301 8.22 7.42 12.34
N ILE A 302 8.46 8.26 11.34
CA ILE A 302 9.64 9.14 11.32
C ILE A 302 9.24 10.57 11.03
N PRO A 303 9.04 11.40 12.07
CA PRO A 303 8.95 12.85 11.92
C PRO A 303 10.30 13.42 11.46
N LEU A 304 10.29 14.21 10.40
CA LEU A 304 11.49 14.70 9.74
C LEU A 304 11.39 16.19 9.40
N CYS A 305 12.56 16.85 9.38
CA CYS A 305 12.73 18.15 8.73
C CYS A 305 12.92 17.99 7.22
N PRO A 306 12.80 19.05 6.42
CA PRO A 306 13.05 19.00 4.99
C PRO A 306 14.44 18.48 4.64
N TYR A 307 14.50 17.60 3.64
CA TYR A 307 15.73 16.99 3.10
C TYR A 307 16.44 16.04 4.06
N ASP A 308 15.84 15.70 5.19
CA ASP A 308 16.35 14.64 6.06
C ASP A 308 15.76 13.27 5.69
N SER A 309 16.41 12.23 6.15
CA SER A 309 16.09 10.86 5.81
C SER A 309 16.43 9.91 6.94
N CYS A 310 15.80 8.74 6.94
CA CYS A 310 16.09 7.71 7.93
C CYS A 310 16.36 6.37 7.27
N ARG A 311 17.33 5.66 7.82
CA ARG A 311 17.65 4.26 7.54
C ARG A 311 17.14 3.43 8.69
N LEU A 312 16.64 2.25 8.38
CA LEU A 312 15.91 1.44 9.34
C LEU A 312 16.54 0.06 9.48
N LEU A 313 16.58 -0.44 10.70
CA LEU A 313 16.78 -1.84 11.03
C LEU A 313 15.96 -2.22 12.27
N SER A 314 15.72 -3.51 12.46
CA SER A 314 14.91 -4.00 13.57
C SER A 314 15.61 -5.14 14.30
N LEU A 315 15.44 -5.18 15.63
CA LEU A 315 15.80 -6.33 16.45
C LEU A 315 14.60 -7.29 16.51
N ASN A 316 14.84 -8.57 16.27
CA ASN A 316 13.82 -9.62 16.35
C ASN A 316 13.64 -10.06 17.80
N LEU A 317 12.65 -9.50 18.48
CA LEU A 317 12.45 -9.72 19.93
C LEU A 317 12.20 -11.18 20.29
N TYR A 318 11.53 -11.94 19.41
CA TYR A 318 11.29 -13.37 19.65
C TYR A 318 12.60 -14.15 19.85
N SER A 319 13.67 -13.79 19.19
CA SER A 319 14.95 -14.49 19.24
C SER A 319 15.70 -14.36 20.56
N TYR A 320 15.25 -13.49 21.43
CA TYR A 320 15.79 -13.32 22.79
C TYR A 320 15.02 -14.07 23.86
N VAL A 321 13.93 -14.76 23.49
CA VAL A 321 13.18 -15.60 24.42
C VAL A 321 13.84 -16.98 24.50
N ILE A 322 14.31 -17.33 25.68
CA ILE A 322 14.85 -18.65 26.02
C ILE A 322 13.69 -19.51 26.50
N ASP A 323 13.65 -20.77 26.06
CA ASP A 323 12.61 -21.76 26.41
C ASP A 323 11.18 -21.20 26.08
N PRO A 324 10.95 -20.71 24.86
CA PRO A 324 9.69 -20.04 24.49
C PRO A 324 8.48 -20.97 24.70
N PHE A 325 7.36 -20.42 25.12
CA PHE A 325 6.09 -21.11 25.35
C PHE A 325 6.10 -22.18 26.46
N THR A 326 7.10 -22.17 27.34
CA THR A 326 7.18 -23.05 28.54
C THR A 326 7.00 -22.21 29.79
N ASP A 327 6.80 -22.90 30.94
CA ASP A 327 6.75 -22.27 32.25
C ASP A 327 8.11 -21.68 32.69
N HIS A 328 9.17 -21.98 31.97
CA HIS A 328 10.53 -21.50 32.21
C HIS A 328 10.95 -20.42 31.22
N ALA A 329 10.01 -19.94 30.40
CA ALA A 329 10.28 -18.88 29.41
C ALA A 329 10.86 -17.63 30.07
N ARG A 330 11.97 -17.14 29.53
CA ARG A 330 12.63 -15.92 30.03
C ARG A 330 13.25 -15.15 28.87
N PHE A 331 13.32 -13.84 29.02
CA PHE A 331 13.94 -12.96 28.02
C PHE A 331 15.42 -12.74 28.36
N ASP A 332 16.32 -12.98 27.41
CA ASP A 332 17.77 -12.73 27.58
C ASP A 332 18.07 -11.24 27.45
N MET A 333 17.80 -10.51 28.51
CA MET A 333 17.97 -9.06 28.56
C MET A 333 19.42 -8.63 28.33
N GLU A 334 20.40 -9.41 28.81
CA GLU A 334 21.81 -9.03 28.66
C GLU A 334 22.29 -9.20 27.21
N LEU A 335 21.87 -10.25 26.53
CA LEU A 335 22.12 -10.42 25.10
C LEU A 335 21.44 -9.33 24.29
N PHE A 336 20.18 -9.03 24.61
CA PHE A 336 19.42 -7.97 23.96
C PHE A 336 20.08 -6.59 24.07
N LYS A 337 20.53 -6.20 25.28
CA LYS A 337 21.26 -4.95 25.52
C LYS A 337 22.51 -4.84 24.66
N ARG A 338 23.32 -5.93 24.59
CA ARG A 338 24.50 -5.96 23.72
C ARG A 338 24.15 -5.80 22.26
N HIS A 339 23.12 -6.51 21.78
CA HIS A 339 22.67 -6.41 20.38
C HIS A 339 22.04 -5.04 20.07
N ALA A 340 21.37 -4.40 21.03
CA ALA A 340 20.87 -3.03 20.88
C ALA A 340 22.02 -2.02 20.63
N GLN A 341 23.13 -2.18 21.34
CA GLN A 341 24.34 -1.35 21.11
C GLN A 341 24.95 -1.64 19.73
N LEU A 342 25.05 -2.92 19.33
CA LEU A 342 25.56 -3.29 18.01
C LEU A 342 24.62 -2.84 16.89
N ALA A 343 23.31 -2.94 17.06
CA ALA A 343 22.33 -2.47 16.09
C ALA A 343 22.49 -0.96 15.81
N GLN A 344 22.67 -0.15 16.86
CA GLN A 344 22.92 1.28 16.70
C GLN A 344 24.26 1.55 16.00
N ARG A 345 25.29 0.73 16.27
CA ARG A 345 26.58 0.83 15.59
C ARG A 345 26.48 0.50 14.10
N LEU A 346 25.82 -0.62 13.74
CA LEU A 346 25.57 -0.98 12.35
C LEU A 346 24.78 0.09 11.59
N MET A 347 23.83 0.75 12.26
CA MET A 347 23.08 1.85 11.65
C MET A 347 23.96 3.05 11.31
N ASP A 348 24.93 3.39 12.16
CA ASP A 348 25.90 4.46 11.84
C ASP A 348 26.81 4.09 10.66
N ASP A 349 27.20 2.82 10.55
CA ASP A 349 27.92 2.30 9.38
C ASP A 349 27.09 2.38 8.09
N ILE A 350 25.79 2.11 8.18
CA ILE A 350 24.87 2.27 7.05
C ILE A 350 24.76 3.74 6.61
N ILE A 351 24.91 4.71 7.52
CA ILE A 351 24.97 6.13 7.13
C ILE A 351 26.23 6.41 6.29
N ASP A 352 27.37 5.86 6.64
CA ASP A 352 28.60 6.03 5.84
C ASP A 352 28.44 5.39 4.46
N LEU A 353 27.84 4.20 4.40
CA LEU A 353 27.49 3.55 3.13
C LEU A 353 26.48 4.37 2.30
N GLU A 354 25.51 5.01 2.95
CA GLU A 354 24.58 5.92 2.28
C GLU A 354 25.29 7.14 1.70
N MET A 355 26.26 7.71 2.41
CA MET A 355 27.05 8.83 1.85
C MET A 355 27.77 8.42 0.58
N GLU A 356 28.37 7.23 0.55
CA GLU A 356 28.99 6.67 -0.66
C GLU A 356 27.95 6.45 -1.79
N LYS A 357 26.73 5.99 -1.46
CA LYS A 357 25.64 5.86 -2.45
C LYS A 357 25.15 7.19 -2.98
N ILE A 358 25.03 8.21 -2.13
CA ILE A 358 24.67 9.56 -2.58
C ILE A 358 25.74 10.13 -3.52
N ASP A 359 27.02 9.93 -3.23
CA ASP A 359 28.10 10.35 -4.11
C ASP A 359 28.04 9.63 -5.48
N LEU A 360 27.69 8.36 -5.48
CA LEU A 360 27.45 7.60 -6.70
C LEU A 360 26.24 8.13 -7.49
N ILE A 361 25.14 8.44 -6.81
CA ILE A 361 23.97 9.07 -7.44
C ILE A 361 24.33 10.42 -8.06
N MET A 362 25.01 11.28 -7.31
CA MET A 362 25.42 12.60 -7.79
C MET A 362 26.39 12.51 -8.97
N SER A 363 27.31 11.55 -8.94
CA SER A 363 28.21 11.27 -10.07
C SER A 363 27.45 10.81 -11.32
N LYS A 364 26.47 9.92 -11.15
CA LYS A 364 25.62 9.45 -12.24
C LYS A 364 24.82 10.60 -12.86
N ILE A 365 24.24 11.47 -12.05
CA ILE A 365 23.50 12.65 -12.53
C ILE A 365 24.40 13.56 -13.37
N LYS A 366 25.62 13.82 -12.93
CA LYS A 366 26.60 14.65 -13.70
C LYS A 366 26.91 14.07 -15.06
N THR A 367 27.01 12.75 -15.16
CA THR A 367 27.35 12.04 -16.41
C THR A 367 26.16 11.74 -17.31
N ASP A 368 24.94 12.05 -16.87
CA ASP A 368 23.74 11.88 -17.67
C ASP A 368 23.80 12.81 -18.90
N PRO A 369 23.42 12.35 -20.11
CA PRO A 369 23.49 13.14 -21.32
C PRO A 369 22.49 14.30 -21.43
N GLN A 370 21.56 14.43 -20.47
CA GLN A 370 20.58 15.51 -20.43
C GLN A 370 21.24 16.88 -20.18
N VAL A 371 20.54 17.95 -20.55
CA VAL A 371 21.00 19.31 -20.33
C VAL A 371 21.03 19.67 -18.83
N ASP A 372 21.90 20.59 -18.46
CA ASP A 372 22.15 20.93 -17.05
C ASP A 372 20.90 21.50 -16.34
N GLU A 373 20.04 22.23 -17.05
CA GLU A 373 18.78 22.75 -16.51
C GLU A 373 17.87 21.63 -15.99
N VAL A 374 17.83 20.48 -16.68
CA VAL A 374 17.03 19.30 -16.26
C VAL A 374 17.69 18.57 -15.11
N LYS A 375 19.03 18.38 -15.15
CA LYS A 375 19.77 17.65 -14.13
C LYS A 375 19.88 18.39 -12.79
N SER A 376 19.86 19.72 -12.82
CA SER A 376 20.15 20.55 -11.66
C SER A 376 19.20 20.33 -10.49
N ALA A 377 17.93 20.07 -10.76
CA ALA A 377 16.93 19.82 -9.72
C ALA A 377 17.27 18.58 -8.88
N GLU A 378 17.53 17.44 -9.54
CA GLU A 378 17.90 16.21 -8.86
C GLU A 378 19.27 16.35 -8.16
N TYR A 379 20.24 17.00 -8.81
CA TYR A 379 21.57 17.18 -8.22
C TYR A 379 21.52 17.99 -6.91
N HIS A 380 20.84 19.15 -6.91
CA HIS A 380 20.69 19.98 -5.72
C HIS A 380 19.86 19.32 -4.62
N LEU A 381 18.88 18.50 -4.98
CA LEU A 381 18.12 17.69 -4.02
C LEU A 381 19.05 16.75 -3.24
N TRP A 382 19.90 15.99 -3.93
CA TRP A 382 20.82 15.06 -3.29
C TRP A 382 21.93 15.77 -2.52
N GLU A 383 22.36 16.95 -2.95
CA GLU A 383 23.31 17.80 -2.21
C GLU A 383 22.73 18.23 -0.85
N LYS A 384 21.47 18.67 -0.81
CA LYS A 384 20.76 19.02 0.44
C LYS A 384 20.60 17.80 1.35
N ILE A 385 20.20 16.64 0.79
CA ILE A 385 20.05 15.39 1.55
C ILE A 385 21.39 14.94 2.13
N LYS A 386 22.47 15.00 1.37
CA LYS A 386 23.82 14.69 1.86
C LYS A 386 24.21 15.58 3.02
N LYS A 387 24.00 16.89 2.89
CA LYS A 387 24.30 17.86 3.95
C LYS A 387 23.55 17.52 5.24
N LYS A 388 22.22 17.28 5.18
CA LYS A 388 21.41 16.93 6.35
C LYS A 388 21.86 15.61 6.98
N SER A 389 22.13 14.60 6.18
CA SER A 389 22.61 13.30 6.65
C SER A 389 23.97 13.40 7.35
N CYS A 390 24.89 14.22 6.85
CA CYS A 390 26.18 14.48 7.51
C CYS A 390 26.01 15.23 8.83
N GLN A 391 25.18 16.27 8.86
CA GLN A 391 25.01 17.13 10.02
C GLN A 391 24.33 16.42 11.20
N GLY A 392 23.32 15.60 10.96
CA GLY A 392 22.54 14.96 12.02
C GLY A 392 22.85 13.49 12.24
N ARG A 393 23.26 12.76 11.19
CA ARG A 393 23.49 11.30 11.24
C ARG A 393 22.33 10.53 11.89
N ARG A 394 21.10 10.79 11.44
CA ARG A 394 19.88 10.21 11.98
C ARG A 394 19.79 8.71 11.68
N THR A 395 19.42 7.92 12.68
CA THR A 395 19.19 6.47 12.58
C THR A 395 17.79 6.10 13.04
N GLY A 396 17.35 4.91 12.68
CA GLY A 396 16.06 4.34 13.08
C GLY A 396 16.19 2.88 13.48
N VAL A 397 16.72 2.65 14.68
CA VAL A 397 16.74 1.32 15.30
C VAL A 397 15.38 1.04 15.92
N GLY A 398 14.77 -0.08 15.57
CA GLY A 398 13.48 -0.49 16.09
C GLY A 398 13.43 -1.98 16.42
N ILE A 399 12.22 -2.50 16.46
CA ILE A 399 11.95 -3.90 16.80
C ILE A 399 10.99 -4.54 15.79
N THR A 400 10.94 -5.85 15.80
CA THR A 400 9.91 -6.67 15.18
C THR A 400 9.59 -7.86 16.09
N ALA A 401 8.49 -8.56 15.85
CA ALA A 401 8.07 -9.73 16.61
C ALA A 401 7.60 -9.45 18.04
N GLU A 402 7.11 -8.25 18.33
CA GLU A 402 6.60 -7.91 19.67
C GLU A 402 5.47 -8.86 20.12
N GLY A 403 4.48 -9.09 19.24
CA GLY A 403 3.37 -9.98 19.55
C GLY A 403 3.79 -11.41 19.84
N ASP A 404 4.72 -11.95 19.07
CA ASP A 404 5.24 -13.31 19.28
C ASP A 404 6.16 -13.41 20.50
N MET A 405 6.94 -12.38 20.78
CA MET A 405 7.76 -12.32 21.99
C MET A 405 6.88 -12.36 23.25
N ILE A 406 5.82 -11.55 23.30
CA ILE A 406 4.85 -11.52 24.39
C ILE A 406 4.22 -12.92 24.57
N ALA A 407 3.74 -13.52 23.48
CA ALA A 407 3.14 -14.86 23.51
C ALA A 407 4.14 -15.93 23.97
N ALA A 408 5.39 -15.87 23.50
CA ALA A 408 6.44 -16.80 23.85
C ALA A 408 6.84 -16.74 25.34
N MET A 409 6.67 -15.57 25.97
CA MET A 409 6.83 -15.36 27.41
C MET A 409 5.64 -15.84 28.24
N GLY A 410 4.58 -16.40 27.61
CA GLY A 410 3.34 -16.78 28.28
C GLY A 410 2.45 -15.61 28.67
N LEU A 411 2.75 -14.41 28.18
CA LEU A 411 1.97 -13.20 28.41
C LEU A 411 0.89 -13.03 27.33
N ARG A 412 -0.14 -12.24 27.63
CA ARG A 412 -1.21 -11.93 26.69
C ARG A 412 -1.06 -10.48 26.19
N TYR A 413 -0.94 -10.30 24.88
CA TYR A 413 -0.93 -8.99 24.27
C TYR A 413 -2.24 -8.22 24.62
N GLY A 414 -2.12 -6.94 24.96
CA GLY A 414 -3.25 -6.10 25.36
C GLY A 414 -3.62 -6.20 26.84
N THR A 415 -2.70 -6.68 27.68
CA THR A 415 -2.80 -6.63 29.14
C THR A 415 -1.79 -5.66 29.74
N GLN A 416 -2.02 -5.23 30.99
CA GLN A 416 -1.08 -4.36 31.70
C GLN A 416 0.27 -5.04 31.93
N GLU A 417 0.27 -6.32 32.27
CA GLU A 417 1.50 -7.10 32.50
C GLU A 417 2.37 -7.16 31.22
N ALA A 418 1.74 -7.42 30.05
CA ALA A 418 2.43 -7.40 28.77
C ALA A 418 2.93 -5.99 28.42
N THR A 419 2.16 -4.96 28.76
CA THR A 419 2.57 -3.54 28.55
C THR A 419 3.80 -3.22 29.38
N ASP A 420 3.80 -3.52 30.65
CA ASP A 420 4.92 -3.24 31.56
C ASP A 420 6.20 -3.95 31.10
N PHE A 421 6.09 -5.23 30.72
CA PHE A 421 7.19 -5.99 30.16
C PHE A 421 7.74 -5.40 28.85
N SER A 422 6.87 -5.00 27.93
CA SER A 422 7.26 -4.34 26.68
C SER A 422 7.95 -2.99 26.93
N VAL A 423 7.46 -2.22 27.90
CA VAL A 423 8.07 -0.93 28.29
C VAL A 423 9.50 -1.14 28.80
N ASP A 424 9.75 -2.17 29.61
CA ASP A 424 11.09 -2.48 30.10
C ASP A 424 12.06 -2.83 28.95
N ILE A 425 11.57 -3.57 27.92
CA ILE A 425 12.36 -3.89 26.73
C ILE A 425 12.69 -2.60 25.94
N HIS A 426 11.71 -1.74 25.69
CA HIS A 426 11.94 -0.52 24.93
C HIS A 426 12.79 0.50 25.70
N ARG A 427 12.67 0.55 27.02
CA ARG A 427 13.57 1.30 27.88
C ARG A 427 15.01 0.79 27.77
N ALA A 428 15.21 -0.53 27.83
CA ALA A 428 16.53 -1.13 27.63
C ALA A 428 17.11 -0.83 26.25
N LEU A 429 16.27 -0.91 25.19
CA LEU A 429 16.64 -0.53 23.82
C LEU A 429 17.11 0.94 23.76
N ALA A 430 16.32 1.87 24.30
CA ALA A 430 16.63 3.29 24.29
C ALA A 430 17.95 3.59 24.98
N LEU A 431 18.13 3.12 26.22
CA LEU A 431 19.35 3.36 26.99
C LEU A 431 20.58 2.80 26.28
N ASN A 432 20.49 1.61 25.68
CA ASN A 432 21.63 0.96 25.04
C ASN A 432 21.95 1.54 23.66
N ALA A 433 20.95 1.93 22.87
CA ALA A 433 21.18 2.64 21.62
C ALA A 433 21.88 4.00 21.85
N TYR A 434 21.43 4.76 22.85
CA TYR A 434 22.05 6.02 23.22
C TYR A 434 23.45 5.82 23.81
N ARG A 435 23.68 4.79 24.63
CA ARG A 435 25.01 4.41 25.12
C ARG A 435 25.96 4.11 23.96
N SER A 436 25.52 3.35 22.97
CA SER A 436 26.28 3.07 21.75
C SER A 436 26.62 4.34 20.98
N SER A 437 25.64 5.25 20.84
CA SER A 437 25.86 6.54 20.15
C SER A 437 26.89 7.41 20.86
N VAL A 438 26.95 7.39 22.20
CA VAL A 438 27.99 8.07 22.98
C VAL A 438 29.35 7.40 22.78
N THR A 439 29.42 6.07 22.83
CA THR A 439 30.67 5.33 22.56
C THR A 439 31.19 5.64 21.16
N MET A 440 30.33 5.66 20.15
CA MET A 440 30.73 6.04 18.80
C MET A 440 31.15 7.50 18.70
N ALA A 441 30.57 8.39 19.49
CA ALA A 441 31.04 9.77 19.51
C ALA A 441 32.50 9.89 20.00
N GLN A 442 32.91 9.06 20.95
CA GLN A 442 34.30 8.98 21.41
C GLN A 442 35.24 8.38 20.36
N GLU A 443 34.76 7.40 19.58
CA GLU A 443 35.54 6.70 18.56
C GLU A 443 35.60 7.45 17.23
N ARG A 444 34.48 8.09 16.84
CA ARG A 444 34.22 8.60 15.48
C ARG A 444 33.88 10.09 15.42
N GLY A 445 33.75 10.75 16.59
CA GLY A 445 33.27 12.14 16.73
C GLY A 445 31.76 12.23 16.88
N ALA A 446 31.30 13.26 17.56
CA ALA A 446 29.85 13.55 17.67
C ALA A 446 29.27 14.02 16.33
N PHE A 447 27.94 14.01 16.19
CA PHE A 447 27.32 14.62 15.02
C PHE A 447 27.62 16.14 14.98
N GLU A 448 27.72 16.70 13.76
CA GLU A 448 28.35 18.00 13.48
C GLU A 448 27.78 19.14 14.31
N ILE A 449 26.49 19.21 14.49
CA ILE A 449 25.78 20.31 15.14
C ILE A 449 25.45 20.05 16.62
N TYR A 450 26.01 18.99 17.23
CA TYR A 450 25.71 18.63 18.62
C TYR A 450 25.99 19.77 19.60
N ASP A 451 25.03 20.10 20.43
CA ASP A 451 25.12 21.03 21.55
C ASP A 451 24.23 20.56 22.71
N ALA A 452 24.85 20.10 23.79
CA ALA A 452 24.17 19.61 24.99
C ALA A 452 23.20 20.63 25.63
N LYS A 453 23.51 21.93 25.55
CA LYS A 453 22.66 22.98 26.13
C LYS A 453 21.31 23.11 25.42
N ARG A 454 21.25 22.84 24.11
CA ARG A 454 20.02 22.89 23.34
C ARG A 454 19.04 21.82 23.79
N GLU A 455 19.56 20.68 24.25
CA GLU A 455 18.75 19.49 24.57
C GLU A 455 18.37 19.38 26.06
N GLU A 456 18.94 20.22 26.94
CA GLU A 456 18.79 20.08 28.40
C GLU A 456 17.35 20.12 28.91
N LYS A 457 16.40 20.68 28.13
CA LYS A 457 14.99 20.78 28.46
C LYS A 457 14.12 19.80 27.68
N ASN A 458 14.70 19.01 26.76
CA ASN A 458 13.94 18.07 25.97
C ASN A 458 13.40 16.92 26.84
N PRO A 459 12.10 16.59 26.82
CA PRO A 459 11.52 15.61 27.73
C PRO A 459 12.10 14.19 27.54
N PHE A 460 12.45 13.80 26.32
CA PHE A 460 13.07 12.51 26.06
C PHE A 460 14.47 12.42 26.68
N ILE A 461 15.28 13.46 26.54
CA ILE A 461 16.62 13.54 27.15
C ILE A 461 16.52 13.54 28.67
N LEU A 462 15.54 14.26 29.26
CA LEU A 462 15.31 14.25 30.69
C LEU A 462 14.90 12.86 31.21
N ARG A 463 14.14 12.11 30.43
CA ARG A 463 13.75 10.74 30.76
C ARG A 463 14.94 9.78 30.72
N LEU A 464 15.85 9.93 29.74
CA LEU A 464 17.13 9.20 29.73
C LEU A 464 17.98 9.54 30.96
N LYS A 465 18.05 10.83 31.36
CA LYS A 465 18.77 11.27 32.55
C LYS A 465 18.21 10.63 33.83
N GLU A 466 16.90 10.59 33.98
CA GLU A 466 16.24 9.96 35.13
C GLU A 466 16.54 8.45 35.20
N ALA A 467 16.54 7.77 34.06
CA ALA A 467 16.76 6.34 33.98
C ALA A 467 18.25 5.94 34.10
N ASP A 468 19.17 6.75 33.60
CA ASP A 468 20.63 6.53 33.63
C ASP A 468 21.36 7.88 33.67
N GLY A 469 21.62 8.37 34.90
CA GLY A 469 22.32 9.62 35.09
C GLY A 469 23.76 9.62 34.55
N GLN A 470 24.45 8.47 34.55
CA GLN A 470 25.80 8.37 34.00
C GLN A 470 25.78 8.50 32.46
N LEU A 471 24.84 7.91 31.80
CA LEU A 471 24.64 8.07 30.35
C LEU A 471 24.46 9.57 30.00
N TYR A 472 23.66 10.29 30.78
CA TYR A 472 23.43 11.71 30.55
C TYR A 472 24.71 12.54 30.72
N GLU A 473 25.53 12.32 31.77
CA GLU A 473 26.80 13.00 31.98
C GLU A 473 27.80 12.65 30.86
N ASP A 474 27.85 11.42 30.41
CA ASP A 474 28.69 10.99 29.29
C ASP A 474 28.23 11.66 27.96
N MET A 475 26.93 11.82 27.71
CA MET A 475 26.40 12.56 26.56
C MET A 475 26.87 14.03 26.60
N LYS A 476 26.82 14.69 27.77
CA LYS A 476 27.28 16.06 27.90
C LYS A 476 28.77 16.19 27.64
N LYS A 477 29.54 15.22 28.09
CA LYS A 477 31.00 15.27 28.03
C LYS A 477 31.54 14.89 26.65
N TYR A 478 31.02 13.87 26.02
CA TYR A 478 31.55 13.29 24.79
C TYR A 478 30.69 13.56 23.56
N GLY A 479 29.48 14.03 23.76
CA GLY A 479 28.47 14.11 22.74
C GLY A 479 27.87 12.74 22.38
N ARG A 480 27.11 12.68 21.33
CA ARG A 480 26.68 11.44 20.70
C ARG A 480 26.82 11.51 19.18
N ARG A 481 26.92 10.35 18.56
CA ARG A 481 27.16 10.20 17.11
C ARG A 481 25.94 10.55 16.26
N ASN A 482 24.73 10.39 16.80
CA ASN A 482 23.47 10.45 16.06
C ASN A 482 22.49 11.42 16.73
N ILE A 483 21.82 12.27 15.96
CA ILE A 483 20.87 13.28 16.47
C ILE A 483 19.62 12.63 17.07
N ALA A 484 19.17 11.51 16.46
CA ALA A 484 18.07 10.66 16.93
C ALA A 484 18.35 9.21 16.53
N CYS A 485 17.84 8.25 17.31
CA CYS A 485 18.29 6.86 17.23
C CYS A 485 17.18 5.85 16.94
N LEU A 486 15.95 6.06 17.41
CA LEU A 486 14.94 5.00 17.58
C LEU A 486 13.66 5.27 16.80
N THR A 487 13.11 4.23 16.18
CA THR A 487 11.79 4.27 15.55
C THR A 487 11.20 2.88 15.46
N ILE A 488 9.89 2.74 15.55
CA ILE A 488 9.20 1.47 15.32
C ILE A 488 8.54 1.48 13.94
N ALA A 489 9.19 0.82 12.99
CA ALA A 489 8.71 0.67 11.62
C ALA A 489 7.67 -0.47 11.51
N PRO A 490 6.82 -0.48 10.44
CA PRO A 490 5.81 -1.53 10.26
C PRO A 490 6.39 -2.93 10.10
N THR A 491 7.58 -3.08 9.53
CA THR A 491 8.27 -4.35 9.23
C THR A 491 7.44 -5.40 8.47
N GLY A 492 6.36 -5.01 7.80
CA GLY A 492 5.37 -5.91 7.22
C GLY A 492 5.93 -6.95 6.25
N THR A 493 6.94 -6.59 5.43
CA THR A 493 7.56 -7.55 4.50
C THR A 493 8.71 -8.33 5.15
N THR A 494 9.48 -7.68 6.02
CA THR A 494 10.62 -8.33 6.71
C THR A 494 10.16 -9.36 7.73
N SER A 495 8.98 -9.16 8.34
CA SER A 495 8.38 -10.13 9.26
C SER A 495 8.00 -11.47 8.59
N LEU A 496 7.75 -11.47 7.29
CA LEU A 496 7.56 -12.72 6.54
C LEU A 496 8.85 -13.57 6.52
N MET A 497 10.01 -12.93 6.45
CA MET A 497 11.31 -13.61 6.46
C MET A 497 11.76 -13.99 7.88
N THR A 498 11.40 -13.22 8.89
CA THR A 498 11.59 -13.63 10.31
C THR A 498 10.56 -14.68 10.75
N GLN A 499 9.50 -14.88 9.98
CA GLN A 499 8.39 -15.78 10.28
C GLN A 499 7.74 -15.46 11.64
N THR A 500 7.54 -14.15 11.89
CA THR A 500 7.01 -13.60 13.14
C THR A 500 5.93 -12.55 12.88
N THR A 501 5.33 -12.04 13.96
CA THR A 501 4.51 -10.83 13.92
C THR A 501 5.34 -9.62 13.49
N SER A 502 4.70 -8.59 12.96
CA SER A 502 5.36 -7.40 12.42
C SER A 502 5.39 -6.25 13.42
N GLY A 503 6.54 -5.57 13.54
CA GLY A 503 6.70 -4.41 14.42
C GLY A 503 6.17 -4.64 15.82
N ILE A 504 5.38 -3.68 16.29
CA ILE A 504 4.70 -3.73 17.60
C ILE A 504 3.35 -4.47 17.56
N GLU A 505 2.94 -4.96 16.38
CA GLU A 505 1.59 -5.50 16.19
C GLU A 505 1.40 -6.87 16.86
N PRO A 506 0.18 -7.17 17.36
CA PRO A 506 -0.18 -8.53 17.74
C PRO A 506 -0.27 -9.42 16.49
N VAL A 507 -0.37 -10.73 16.68
CA VAL A 507 -0.66 -11.63 15.57
C VAL A 507 -1.99 -11.24 14.91
N PHE A 508 -2.04 -11.26 13.58
CA PHE A 508 -3.29 -10.98 12.87
C PHE A 508 -4.32 -12.09 13.14
N MET A 509 -3.97 -13.33 12.83
CA MET A 509 -4.69 -14.55 13.20
C MET A 509 -3.70 -15.69 13.40
N PRO A 510 -3.79 -16.49 14.48
CA PRO A 510 -2.91 -17.62 14.69
C PRO A 510 -3.17 -18.76 13.69
N VAL A 511 -4.39 -18.88 13.19
CA VAL A 511 -4.79 -19.86 12.19
C VAL A 511 -5.78 -19.21 11.21
N TYR A 512 -5.58 -19.39 9.93
CA TYR A 512 -6.48 -18.87 8.90
C TYR A 512 -6.60 -19.83 7.71
N LYS A 513 -7.70 -19.72 6.97
CA LYS A 513 -7.90 -20.47 5.74
C LYS A 513 -7.39 -19.69 4.55
N ARG A 514 -6.69 -20.36 3.68
CA ARG A 514 -6.26 -19.83 2.40
C ARG A 514 -6.91 -20.62 1.28
N ARG A 515 -7.34 -19.93 0.24
CA ARG A 515 -7.86 -20.54 -0.98
C ARG A 515 -6.80 -20.51 -2.06
N ARG A 516 -6.58 -21.66 -2.70
CA ARG A 516 -5.76 -21.80 -3.89
C ARG A 516 -6.66 -22.26 -5.04
N LYS A 517 -6.61 -21.58 -6.18
CA LYS A 517 -7.30 -22.06 -7.37
C LYS A 517 -6.66 -23.36 -7.83
N VAL A 518 -7.47 -24.37 -8.07
CA VAL A 518 -7.04 -25.67 -8.60
C VAL A 518 -6.93 -25.54 -10.12
N ASN A 519 -5.76 -25.85 -10.66
CA ASN A 519 -5.56 -25.85 -12.10
C ASN A 519 -5.95 -27.22 -12.68
N PRO A 520 -6.37 -27.32 -13.97
CA PRO A 520 -6.79 -28.57 -14.59
C PRO A 520 -5.76 -29.70 -14.57
N ASN A 521 -4.47 -29.38 -14.36
CA ASN A 521 -3.36 -30.32 -14.32
C ASN A 521 -2.92 -30.71 -12.90
N ASP A 522 -3.54 -30.15 -11.87
CA ASP A 522 -3.26 -30.51 -10.50
C ASP A 522 -3.83 -31.90 -10.20
N THR A 523 -2.99 -32.91 -10.07
CA THR A 523 -3.36 -34.26 -9.65
C THR A 523 -3.32 -34.37 -8.13
N ASP A 524 -4.22 -35.14 -7.52
CA ASP A 524 -4.33 -35.39 -6.08
C ASP A 524 -4.73 -34.16 -5.22
N VAL A 525 -5.47 -33.22 -5.80
CA VAL A 525 -5.99 -32.03 -5.10
C VAL A 525 -7.48 -32.21 -4.81
N HIS A 526 -7.87 -31.98 -3.56
CA HIS A 526 -9.27 -31.96 -3.14
C HIS A 526 -9.89 -30.61 -3.48
N VAL A 527 -11.03 -30.61 -4.16
CA VAL A 527 -11.81 -29.39 -4.43
C VAL A 527 -12.76 -29.17 -3.25
N ASP A 528 -12.49 -28.12 -2.45
CA ASP A 528 -13.32 -27.78 -1.29
C ASP A 528 -14.41 -26.76 -1.61
N PHE A 529 -14.21 -25.95 -2.65
CA PHE A 529 -15.10 -24.87 -3.02
C PHE A 529 -15.04 -24.63 -4.53
N VAL A 530 -16.20 -24.42 -5.13
CA VAL A 530 -16.33 -23.94 -6.51
C VAL A 530 -17.00 -22.58 -6.42
N ASP A 531 -16.41 -21.55 -7.03
CA ASP A 531 -16.99 -20.22 -7.02
C ASP A 531 -18.14 -20.08 -8.03
N GLU A 532 -18.80 -18.93 -8.03
CA GLU A 532 -19.95 -18.63 -8.88
C GLU A 532 -19.62 -18.63 -10.38
N VAL A 533 -18.33 -18.58 -10.73
CA VAL A 533 -17.85 -18.65 -12.13
C VAL A 533 -17.31 -20.02 -12.51
N GLY A 534 -17.42 -21.02 -11.62
CA GLY A 534 -17.04 -22.41 -11.86
C GLY A 534 -15.56 -22.72 -11.63
N ASP A 535 -14.80 -21.79 -11.04
CA ASP A 535 -13.42 -22.05 -10.66
C ASP A 535 -13.37 -22.89 -9.38
N SER A 536 -12.60 -23.98 -9.46
CA SER A 536 -12.40 -24.87 -8.32
C SER A 536 -11.26 -24.38 -7.42
N PHE A 537 -11.46 -24.44 -6.12
CA PHE A 537 -10.48 -24.03 -5.12
C PHE A 537 -10.29 -25.14 -4.10
N GLU A 538 -9.04 -25.30 -3.71
CA GLU A 538 -8.64 -26.02 -2.51
C GLU A 538 -8.55 -25.03 -1.36
N GLU A 539 -9.19 -25.33 -0.24
CA GLU A 539 -9.04 -24.60 1.01
C GLU A 539 -8.03 -25.34 1.90
N TYR A 540 -6.98 -24.68 2.29
CA TYR A 540 -6.05 -25.24 3.25
C TYR A 540 -5.84 -24.30 4.43
N ILE A 541 -5.58 -24.90 5.57
CA ILE A 541 -5.36 -24.18 6.81
C ILE A 541 -3.89 -23.75 6.84
N VAL A 542 -3.67 -22.48 7.12
CA VAL A 542 -2.34 -21.89 7.35
C VAL A 542 -2.24 -21.51 8.80
N TYR A 543 -1.24 -22.03 9.43
CA TYR A 543 -0.90 -21.72 10.82
C TYR A 543 0.18 -20.63 10.85
N HIS A 544 0.04 -19.65 11.75
CA HIS A 544 1.13 -18.74 12.08
C HIS A 544 2.33 -19.54 12.61
N ARG A 545 3.53 -19.22 12.12
CA ARG A 545 4.71 -20.08 12.39
C ARG A 545 5.00 -20.26 13.88
N LYS A 546 4.86 -19.22 14.68
CA LYS A 546 5.09 -19.29 16.13
C LYS A 546 3.96 -19.98 16.87
N PHE A 547 2.75 -20.01 16.32
CA PHE A 547 1.67 -20.85 16.83
C PHE A 547 1.98 -22.35 16.63
N LEU A 548 2.56 -22.73 15.47
CA LEU A 548 3.06 -24.10 15.29
C LEU A 548 4.14 -24.44 16.30
N THR A 549 5.10 -23.55 16.55
CA THR A 549 6.12 -23.74 17.58
C THR A 549 5.50 -23.93 18.97
N TRP A 550 4.45 -23.14 19.30
CA TRP A 550 3.69 -23.34 20.54
C TRP A 550 3.06 -24.73 20.60
N MET A 551 2.46 -25.21 19.50
CA MET A 551 1.88 -26.56 19.43
C MET A 551 2.94 -27.62 19.68
N GLU A 552 4.09 -27.55 19.00
CA GLU A 552 5.21 -28.49 19.13
C GLU A 552 5.72 -28.57 20.58
N VAL A 553 5.98 -27.41 21.20
CA VAL A 553 6.46 -27.32 22.59
C VAL A 553 5.47 -27.94 23.59
N ASN A 554 4.16 -27.81 23.30
CA ASN A 554 3.09 -28.33 24.13
C ASN A 554 2.65 -29.76 23.73
N GLY A 555 3.43 -30.47 22.90
CA GLY A 555 3.16 -31.86 22.51
C GLY A 555 1.92 -32.06 21.65
N ILE A 556 1.50 -31.03 20.92
CA ILE A 556 0.35 -31.07 20.03
C ILE A 556 0.83 -31.42 18.62
N ASP A 557 0.20 -32.42 18.00
CA ASP A 557 0.59 -32.92 16.67
C ASP A 557 0.31 -31.87 15.58
N THR A 558 1.36 -31.30 14.98
CA THR A 558 1.27 -30.27 13.92
C THR A 558 0.93 -30.84 12.54
N GLN A 559 0.98 -32.17 12.38
CA GLN A 559 0.67 -32.83 11.10
C GLN A 559 -0.79 -33.29 11.04
N LYS A 560 -1.50 -33.32 12.17
CA LYS A 560 -2.91 -33.68 12.23
C LYS A 560 -3.77 -32.63 11.54
N LYS A 561 -4.73 -33.06 10.71
CA LYS A 561 -5.79 -32.18 10.23
C LYS A 561 -6.84 -31.99 11.34
N TYR A 562 -6.93 -30.76 11.82
CA TYR A 562 -7.87 -30.37 12.88
C TYR A 562 -9.18 -29.84 12.27
N SER A 563 -10.33 -30.15 12.91
CA SER A 563 -11.59 -29.48 12.61
C SER A 563 -11.57 -28.02 13.08
N GLN A 564 -12.53 -27.21 12.63
CA GLN A 564 -12.59 -25.81 13.07
C GLN A 564 -12.82 -25.69 14.58
N GLU A 565 -13.65 -26.57 15.16
CA GLU A 565 -13.90 -26.61 16.61
C GLU A 565 -12.62 -26.97 17.40
N GLU A 566 -11.85 -27.93 16.89
CA GLU A 566 -10.56 -28.29 17.50
C GLU A 566 -9.56 -27.14 17.41
N ILE A 567 -9.51 -26.42 16.27
CA ILE A 567 -8.67 -25.23 16.09
C ILE A 567 -9.07 -24.15 17.08
N ASP A 568 -10.35 -23.86 17.21
CA ASP A 568 -10.85 -22.82 18.14
C ASP A 568 -10.48 -23.17 19.59
N GLU A 569 -10.53 -24.44 19.97
CA GLU A 569 -10.09 -24.89 21.30
C GLU A 569 -8.56 -24.82 21.47
N LEU A 570 -7.77 -25.11 20.45
CA LEU A 570 -6.32 -24.93 20.48
C LEU A 570 -5.96 -23.43 20.67
N VAL A 571 -6.62 -22.55 19.90
CA VAL A 571 -6.40 -21.10 20.04
C VAL A 571 -6.77 -20.62 21.44
N LYS A 572 -7.89 -21.10 22.02
CA LYS A 572 -8.29 -20.74 23.40
C LYS A 572 -7.26 -21.13 24.47
N ARG A 573 -6.56 -22.23 24.23
CA ARG A 573 -5.50 -22.72 25.15
C ARG A 573 -4.18 -22.01 24.97
N SER A 574 -3.99 -21.31 23.85
CA SER A 574 -2.73 -20.65 23.49
C SER A 574 -2.62 -19.25 24.10
N PRO A 575 -1.40 -18.69 24.20
CA PRO A 575 -1.21 -17.30 24.62
C PRO A 575 -1.73 -16.27 23.59
N TYR A 576 -2.13 -16.73 22.40
CA TYR A 576 -2.74 -15.88 21.36
C TYR A 576 -4.25 -15.65 21.56
N TYR A 577 -4.88 -16.31 22.53
CA TYR A 577 -6.32 -16.14 22.79
C TYR A 577 -6.65 -14.72 23.27
N LYS A 578 -7.56 -14.03 22.58
CA LYS A 578 -7.90 -12.61 22.82
C LYS A 578 -6.68 -11.67 22.74
N ALA A 579 -5.71 -12.05 21.94
CA ALA A 579 -4.47 -11.33 21.70
C ALA A 579 -4.18 -11.17 20.20
N THR A 580 -5.21 -11.29 19.35
CA THR A 580 -5.11 -11.09 17.91
C THR A 580 -5.48 -9.65 17.54
N ALA A 581 -5.16 -9.24 16.33
CA ALA A 581 -5.47 -7.89 15.85
C ALA A 581 -6.97 -7.55 15.95
N ASN A 582 -7.84 -8.57 15.78
CA ASN A 582 -9.29 -8.38 15.72
C ASN A 582 -10.03 -8.62 17.05
N ASP A 583 -9.35 -9.09 18.11
CA ASP A 583 -10.00 -9.40 19.39
C ASP A 583 -9.24 -8.92 20.62
N VAL A 584 -8.10 -8.26 20.44
CA VAL A 584 -7.34 -7.63 21.53
C VAL A 584 -8.15 -6.51 22.19
N ASP A 585 -7.89 -6.20 23.43
CA ASP A 585 -8.37 -4.94 24.04
C ASP A 585 -7.70 -3.74 23.34
N TRP A 586 -8.43 -3.11 22.41
CA TRP A 586 -7.90 -2.03 21.59
C TRP A 586 -7.51 -0.79 22.39
N LEU A 587 -8.20 -0.47 23.50
CA LEU A 587 -7.82 0.63 24.38
C LEU A 587 -6.49 0.34 25.08
N MET A 588 -6.32 -0.88 25.56
CA MET A 588 -5.03 -1.31 26.14
C MET A 588 -3.91 -1.32 25.10
N LYS A 589 -4.20 -1.73 23.85
CA LYS A 589 -3.24 -1.64 22.75
C LYS A 589 -2.77 -0.20 22.53
N VAL A 590 -3.68 0.77 22.53
CA VAL A 590 -3.35 2.20 22.38
C VAL A 590 -2.56 2.72 23.58
N ARG A 591 -2.92 2.35 24.80
CA ARG A 591 -2.16 2.69 26.02
C ARG A 591 -0.75 2.12 25.98
N MET A 592 -0.60 0.86 25.60
CA MET A 592 0.69 0.22 25.41
C MET A 592 1.55 1.00 24.41
N GLN A 593 1.00 1.43 23.28
CA GLN A 593 1.69 2.29 22.32
C GLN A 593 2.16 3.59 22.98
N GLY A 594 1.32 4.26 23.76
CA GLY A 594 1.66 5.50 24.47
C GLY A 594 2.77 5.32 25.49
N GLU A 595 2.75 4.24 26.27
CA GLU A 595 3.82 3.93 27.24
C GLU A 595 5.14 3.60 26.54
N ILE A 596 5.12 2.81 25.47
CA ILE A 596 6.30 2.52 24.66
C ILE A 596 6.84 3.78 23.97
N GLN A 597 5.95 4.67 23.50
CA GLN A 597 6.34 5.92 22.83
C GLN A 597 7.28 6.80 23.68
N LYS A 598 7.19 6.71 24.99
CA LYS A 598 8.09 7.42 25.91
C LYS A 598 9.57 7.04 25.73
N TRP A 599 9.82 5.86 25.17
CA TRP A 599 11.17 5.29 24.94
C TRP A 599 11.55 5.24 23.46
N VAL A 600 10.78 5.88 22.58
CA VAL A 600 11.06 5.99 21.14
C VAL A 600 11.13 7.47 20.78
N ASP A 601 12.30 7.94 20.41
CA ASP A 601 12.54 9.38 20.13
C ASP A 601 11.84 9.87 18.85
N HIS A 602 11.75 9.04 17.80
CA HIS A 602 10.88 9.33 16.66
C HIS A 602 9.42 8.94 16.97
N SER A 603 8.82 8.09 16.16
CA SER A 603 7.43 7.67 16.33
C SER A 603 7.27 6.16 16.14
N ILE A 604 6.04 5.70 16.24
CA ILE A 604 5.66 4.30 16.12
C ILE A 604 4.64 4.18 14.98
N SER A 605 4.93 3.33 13.99
CA SER A 605 3.92 2.93 13.02
C SER A 605 3.08 1.80 13.60
N VAL A 606 1.80 2.08 13.77
CA VAL A 606 0.84 1.12 14.33
C VAL A 606 -0.52 1.30 13.66
N THR A 607 -1.21 0.18 13.47
CA THR A 607 -2.58 0.18 12.99
C THR A 607 -3.48 -0.54 13.98
N VAL A 608 -4.52 0.13 14.43
CA VAL A 608 -5.57 -0.50 15.22
C VAL A 608 -6.56 -1.13 14.25
N ASN A 609 -6.51 -2.46 14.13
CA ASN A 609 -7.42 -3.21 13.28
C ASN A 609 -8.72 -3.45 14.04
N LEU A 610 -9.84 -3.14 13.40
CA LEU A 610 -11.17 -3.24 13.98
C LEU A 610 -12.06 -4.11 13.09
N PRO A 611 -12.92 -4.97 13.68
CA PRO A 611 -13.92 -5.72 12.93
C PRO A 611 -14.91 -4.79 12.23
N ASN A 612 -15.58 -5.29 11.18
CA ASN A 612 -16.52 -4.49 10.37
C ASN A 612 -17.68 -3.87 11.16
N GLN A 613 -18.18 -4.55 12.21
CA GLN A 613 -19.35 -4.17 12.96
C GLN A 613 -19.14 -3.09 14.04
N VAL A 614 -17.93 -2.57 14.20
CA VAL A 614 -17.68 -1.50 15.19
C VAL A 614 -18.28 -0.18 14.76
N ASP A 615 -18.72 0.60 15.73
CA ASP A 615 -19.26 1.94 15.54
C ASP A 615 -18.18 3.04 15.52
N GLU A 616 -18.58 4.24 15.12
CA GLU A 616 -17.71 5.41 15.10
C GLU A 616 -17.31 5.88 16.50
N GLU A 617 -18.12 5.59 17.51
CA GLU A 617 -17.85 5.99 18.89
C GLU A 617 -16.60 5.28 19.43
N LEU A 618 -16.38 4.00 19.08
CA LEU A 618 -15.16 3.29 19.42
C LEU A 618 -13.93 3.95 18.78
N VAL A 619 -14.04 4.35 17.51
CA VAL A 619 -12.95 5.07 16.80
C VAL A 619 -12.62 6.38 17.52
N ASN A 620 -13.64 7.14 17.90
CA ASN A 620 -13.47 8.36 18.69
C ASN A 620 -12.75 8.09 20.01
N LYS A 621 -13.20 7.09 20.77
CA LYS A 621 -12.57 6.69 22.05
C LYS A 621 -11.10 6.33 21.89
N LEU A 622 -10.76 5.58 20.84
CA LEU A 622 -9.39 5.16 20.55
C LEU A 622 -8.49 6.36 20.22
N TYR A 623 -8.95 7.29 19.41
CA TYR A 623 -8.17 8.49 19.07
C TYR A 623 -7.98 9.43 20.28
N VAL A 624 -9.03 9.61 21.11
CA VAL A 624 -8.92 10.42 22.33
C VAL A 624 -7.97 9.75 23.33
N GLU A 625 -8.02 8.42 23.46
CA GLU A 625 -7.08 7.67 24.31
C GLU A 625 -5.66 7.76 23.79
N ALA A 626 -5.43 7.70 22.46
CA ALA A 626 -4.11 7.86 21.87
C ALA A 626 -3.51 9.24 22.19
N TRP A 627 -4.31 10.30 22.09
CA TRP A 627 -3.87 11.65 22.51
C TRP A 627 -3.51 11.71 23.99
N ARG A 628 -4.38 11.19 24.87
CA ARG A 628 -4.19 11.20 26.34
C ARG A 628 -2.99 10.35 26.77
N SER A 629 -2.73 9.26 26.09
CA SER A 629 -1.62 8.36 26.38
C SER A 629 -0.27 8.87 25.84
N GLY A 630 -0.25 10.00 25.12
CA GLY A 630 0.98 10.57 24.58
C GLY A 630 1.50 9.87 23.33
N CYS A 631 0.65 9.21 22.58
CA CYS A 631 0.99 8.71 21.24
C CYS A 631 1.32 9.89 20.31
N LYS A 632 2.26 9.69 19.39
CA LYS A 632 2.62 10.69 18.36
C LYS A 632 1.74 10.57 17.11
N GLY A 633 1.11 9.43 16.90
CA GLY A 633 0.16 9.19 15.82
C GLY A 633 -0.67 7.94 16.08
N CYS A 634 -1.78 7.84 15.38
CA CYS A 634 -2.64 6.66 15.44
C CYS A 634 -3.35 6.48 14.09
N THR A 635 -3.35 5.26 13.60
CA THR A 635 -4.06 4.86 12.38
C THR A 635 -5.05 3.77 12.73
N ILE A 636 -6.28 3.89 12.22
CA ILE A 636 -7.34 2.91 12.41
C ILE A 636 -7.67 2.28 11.07
N TYR A 637 -7.84 0.97 11.07
CA TYR A 637 -8.33 0.21 9.93
C TYR A 637 -9.51 -0.65 10.36
N ARG A 638 -10.67 -0.43 9.76
CA ARG A 638 -11.85 -1.24 9.96
C ARG A 638 -12.01 -2.21 8.78
N ASP A 639 -12.28 -3.48 9.06
CA ASP A 639 -12.51 -4.50 8.03
C ASP A 639 -13.60 -4.02 7.04
N GLY A 640 -13.29 -4.11 5.75
CA GLY A 640 -14.18 -3.67 4.69
C GLY A 640 -14.16 -2.16 4.39
N SER A 641 -13.37 -1.34 5.10
CA SER A 641 -13.23 0.09 4.81
C SER A 641 -12.43 0.38 3.52
N ARG A 642 -11.65 -0.58 3.05
CA ARG A 642 -10.92 -0.51 1.77
C ARG A 642 -11.08 -1.80 0.99
N SER A 643 -11.25 -1.73 -0.33
CA SER A 643 -11.22 -2.89 -1.22
C SER A 643 -9.80 -3.46 -1.33
N GLY A 644 -9.64 -4.77 -1.16
CA GLY A 644 -8.39 -5.50 -1.46
C GLY A 644 -7.47 -5.83 -0.29
N VAL A 645 -7.90 -5.70 0.96
CA VAL A 645 -7.17 -6.16 2.16
C VAL A 645 -7.77 -7.48 2.64
N MET A 646 -6.94 -8.36 3.20
CA MET A 646 -7.28 -9.74 3.59
C MET A 646 -8.65 -9.87 4.26
N ILE A 647 -9.46 -10.80 3.77
CA ILE A 647 -10.76 -11.13 4.35
C ILE A 647 -10.55 -12.16 5.46
N SER A 648 -10.98 -11.86 6.69
CA SER A 648 -11.05 -12.85 7.75
C SER A 648 -12.19 -13.83 7.44
N VAL A 649 -11.87 -15.13 7.33
CA VAL A 649 -12.89 -16.17 7.21
C VAL A 649 -13.33 -16.56 8.62
N SER A 650 -14.05 -15.69 9.30
CA SER A 650 -14.84 -16.12 10.45
C SER A 650 -16.21 -16.65 9.96
N LYS A 651 -16.62 -17.79 10.49
CA LYS A 651 -17.97 -18.30 10.33
C LYS A 651 -18.95 -17.25 10.83
N LYS A 652 -19.94 -16.99 10.00
CA LYS A 652 -21.17 -16.20 10.15
C LYS A 652 -21.05 -14.77 9.66
N ASP A 653 -21.56 -14.62 8.46
CA ASP A 653 -22.63 -13.66 8.28
C ASP A 653 -23.57 -14.18 7.20
N LYS A 654 -24.42 -15.12 7.61
CA LYS A 654 -25.80 -15.21 7.14
C LYS A 654 -26.65 -14.45 8.15
N THR A 655 -26.44 -13.16 8.22
CA THR A 655 -27.49 -12.24 8.68
C THR A 655 -27.78 -11.34 7.49
N LYS A 656 -28.75 -11.78 6.73
CA LYS A 656 -29.59 -10.87 5.96
C LYS A 656 -30.05 -9.79 6.91
N ASP A 657 -29.89 -8.54 6.55
CA ASP A 657 -30.68 -7.43 7.10
C ASP A 657 -32.16 -7.73 6.81
N GLU A 658 -32.80 -8.45 7.70
CA GLU A 658 -34.24 -8.53 7.76
C GLU A 658 -34.72 -7.28 8.52
N LYS A 659 -35.09 -6.24 7.77
CA LYS A 659 -36.08 -5.27 8.25
C LYS A 659 -37.42 -6.01 8.32
N PRO A 660 -38.22 -5.78 9.37
CA PRO A 660 -39.55 -6.41 9.47
C PRO A 660 -40.38 -5.97 8.25
N VAL A 661 -40.76 -6.90 7.45
CA VAL A 661 -41.68 -6.70 6.32
C VAL A 661 -43.07 -7.03 6.82
N ASP A 662 -44.00 -6.08 6.69
CA ASP A 662 -45.42 -6.29 6.92
C ASP A 662 -45.95 -7.50 6.13
N GLU A 663 -46.69 -8.36 6.80
CA GLU A 663 -47.24 -9.63 6.26
C GLU A 663 -48.20 -9.47 5.06
N GLU A 664 -48.56 -8.27 4.65
CA GLU A 664 -49.43 -8.04 3.49
C GLU A 664 -48.69 -7.97 2.13
N LYS A 665 -47.33 -7.94 2.11
CA LYS A 665 -46.55 -7.93 0.87
C LYS A 665 -45.92 -9.29 0.50
N ALA A 666 -46.14 -10.32 1.30
CA ALA A 666 -45.58 -11.66 1.08
C ALA A 666 -46.24 -12.47 -0.03
N LYS A 667 -47.32 -11.98 -0.60
CA LYS A 667 -48.03 -12.71 -1.71
C LYS A 667 -47.52 -12.35 -3.10
N ASP A 668 -46.83 -11.26 -3.27
CA ASP A 668 -46.32 -10.86 -4.60
C ASP A 668 -44.84 -11.25 -4.83
N LEU A 669 -44.14 -11.83 -3.86
CA LEU A 669 -42.74 -12.27 -3.99
C LEU A 669 -42.63 -13.73 -4.50
N ASN A 670 -43.65 -14.53 -4.37
CA ASN A 670 -43.65 -15.91 -4.90
C ASN A 670 -43.77 -15.99 -6.45
N SER A 671 -44.15 -14.87 -7.10
CA SER A 671 -44.13 -14.80 -8.57
C SER A 671 -42.74 -14.46 -9.17
N ALA A 672 -41.78 -14.01 -8.34
CA ALA A 672 -40.43 -13.67 -8.77
C ALA A 672 -39.44 -14.87 -8.69
N GLU A 673 -39.73 -15.84 -7.81
CA GLU A 673 -38.91 -17.07 -7.72
C GLU A 673 -39.14 -18.03 -8.89
N GLU A 674 -40.34 -18.07 -9.47
CA GLU A 674 -40.59 -18.83 -10.68
C GLU A 674 -39.90 -18.28 -11.94
N HIS A 675 -39.55 -17.00 -11.96
CA HIS A 675 -38.80 -16.38 -13.06
C HIS A 675 -37.26 -16.58 -12.97
N HIS A 676 -36.71 -16.81 -11.79
CA HIS A 676 -35.26 -17.04 -11.64
C HIS A 676 -34.79 -18.43 -12.02
N GLU A 677 -35.64 -19.47 -11.85
CA GLU A 677 -35.28 -20.81 -12.30
C GLU A 677 -35.31 -20.93 -13.82
N HIS A 678 -36.07 -20.09 -14.53
CA HIS A 678 -36.15 -20.14 -16.00
C HIS A 678 -34.95 -19.47 -16.71
N ILE A 679 -34.22 -18.59 -16.11
CA ILE A 679 -33.07 -17.87 -16.74
C ILE A 679 -31.81 -18.73 -16.75
N CYS A 680 -31.60 -19.56 -15.73
CA CYS A 680 -30.41 -20.42 -15.61
C CYS A 680 -30.51 -21.72 -16.43
N ASN A 681 -31.70 -22.11 -16.87
CA ASN A 681 -31.97 -23.36 -17.61
C ASN A 681 -32.52 -23.14 -19.02
N HIS A 682 -32.16 -22.04 -19.70
CA HIS A 682 -32.59 -21.85 -21.09
C HIS A 682 -31.97 -22.94 -21.97
N PRO A 683 -32.77 -23.73 -22.70
CA PRO A 683 -32.30 -24.93 -23.43
C PRO A 683 -31.25 -24.60 -24.52
N ASN A 684 -31.04 -23.34 -24.86
CA ASN A 684 -30.10 -22.86 -25.86
C ASN A 684 -28.86 -22.21 -25.30
N VAL A 685 -28.58 -22.29 -23.99
CA VAL A 685 -27.33 -21.85 -23.41
C VAL A 685 -26.24 -22.89 -23.68
N ILE A 686 -25.23 -22.49 -24.44
CA ILE A 686 -24.07 -23.34 -24.72
C ILE A 686 -22.87 -22.76 -23.93
N GLU A 687 -22.55 -23.41 -22.82
CA GLU A 687 -21.48 -23.01 -21.92
C GLU A 687 -20.09 -23.19 -22.57
N VAL A 688 -19.91 -24.24 -23.35
CA VAL A 688 -18.64 -24.52 -24.02
C VAL A 688 -18.62 -23.86 -25.39
N ARG A 689 -17.77 -22.83 -25.54
CA ARG A 689 -17.62 -22.12 -26.82
C ARG A 689 -17.15 -23.06 -27.95
N PRO A 690 -17.85 -23.15 -29.08
CA PRO A 690 -17.37 -23.84 -30.25
C PRO A 690 -16.02 -23.34 -30.74
N LYS A 691 -15.20 -24.21 -31.32
CA LYS A 691 -13.89 -23.85 -31.88
C LYS A 691 -13.98 -22.72 -32.91
N GLU A 692 -15.01 -22.78 -33.77
CA GLU A 692 -15.25 -21.77 -34.81
C GLU A 692 -16.65 -21.18 -34.67
N LEU A 693 -16.76 -19.87 -34.86
CA LEU A 693 -18.04 -19.16 -34.92
C LEU A 693 -18.08 -18.31 -36.17
N GLU A 694 -19.25 -18.29 -36.84
CA GLU A 694 -19.53 -17.33 -37.91
C GLU A 694 -19.39 -15.90 -37.31
N CYS A 695 -18.91 -14.96 -38.10
CA CYS A 695 -18.61 -13.63 -37.61
C CYS A 695 -19.06 -12.54 -38.57
N ASP A 696 -19.78 -11.56 -38.05
CA ASP A 696 -20.04 -10.31 -38.74
C ASP A 696 -19.00 -9.24 -38.35
N VAL A 697 -18.60 -8.45 -39.33
CA VAL A 697 -17.63 -7.36 -39.18
C VAL A 697 -18.32 -6.02 -39.27
N VAL A 698 -18.34 -5.25 -38.19
CA VAL A 698 -18.95 -3.91 -38.13
C VAL A 698 -17.91 -2.85 -37.88
N ARG A 699 -17.84 -1.85 -38.74
CA ARG A 699 -16.89 -0.72 -38.61
C ARG A 699 -17.56 0.46 -37.96
N PHE A 700 -16.83 1.16 -37.12
CA PHE A 700 -17.28 2.36 -36.43
C PHE A 700 -16.11 3.33 -36.16
N GLN A 701 -16.40 4.51 -35.62
CA GLN A 701 -15.40 5.45 -35.16
C GLN A 701 -15.42 5.55 -33.63
N ASN A 702 -14.24 5.61 -33.03
CA ASN A 702 -14.05 5.94 -31.63
C ASN A 702 -13.03 7.08 -31.54
N ASN A 703 -13.46 8.24 -31.06
CA ASN A 703 -12.62 9.43 -30.92
C ASN A 703 -11.78 9.81 -32.18
N LYS A 704 -12.39 9.77 -33.39
CA LYS A 704 -11.77 9.99 -34.71
C LYS A 704 -10.93 8.81 -35.25
N GLU A 705 -10.65 7.80 -34.50
CA GLU A 705 -9.98 6.57 -34.95
C GLU A 705 -10.96 5.64 -35.62
N LYS A 706 -10.48 4.83 -36.57
CA LYS A 706 -11.28 3.78 -37.22
C LYS A 706 -11.21 2.53 -36.40
N TRP A 707 -12.33 2.01 -35.99
CA TRP A 707 -12.46 0.79 -35.21
C TRP A 707 -13.31 -0.27 -35.92
N VAL A 708 -13.10 -1.51 -35.48
CA VAL A 708 -13.84 -2.67 -36.00
C VAL A 708 -14.35 -3.51 -34.82
N ALA A 709 -15.59 -3.98 -34.94
CA ALA A 709 -16.18 -4.98 -34.07
C ALA A 709 -16.37 -6.29 -34.84
N PHE A 710 -15.95 -7.38 -34.24
CA PHE A 710 -16.16 -8.74 -34.68
C PHE A 710 -17.26 -9.35 -33.81
N VAL A 711 -18.44 -9.60 -34.36
CA VAL A 711 -19.57 -10.20 -33.65
C VAL A 711 -19.65 -11.68 -34.04
N GLY A 712 -19.20 -12.54 -33.13
CA GLY A 712 -19.28 -13.98 -33.28
C GLY A 712 -20.74 -14.47 -33.07
N LEU A 713 -21.25 -15.30 -34.00
CA LEU A 713 -22.62 -15.74 -34.04
C LEU A 713 -22.69 -17.24 -33.76
N LEU A 714 -23.62 -17.65 -32.92
CA LEU A 714 -24.02 -19.05 -32.74
C LEU A 714 -25.48 -19.20 -33.10
N GLU A 715 -25.74 -20.00 -34.14
CA GLU A 715 -27.11 -20.17 -34.71
C GLU A 715 -27.79 -18.84 -35.08
N GLY A 716 -27.00 -17.89 -35.58
CA GLY A 716 -27.46 -16.57 -35.96
C GLY A 716 -27.65 -15.56 -34.83
N TYR A 717 -27.45 -15.96 -33.57
CA TYR A 717 -27.55 -15.10 -32.40
C TYR A 717 -26.15 -14.65 -31.95
N PRO A 718 -25.93 -13.36 -31.53
CA PRO A 718 -24.68 -12.89 -31.00
C PRO A 718 -24.24 -13.68 -29.76
N TYR A 719 -23.09 -14.30 -29.86
CA TYR A 719 -22.48 -15.10 -28.79
C TYR A 719 -21.26 -14.43 -28.14
N GLU A 720 -20.51 -13.70 -28.94
CA GLU A 720 -19.35 -12.96 -28.46
C GLU A 720 -19.11 -11.71 -29.32
N ILE A 721 -18.39 -10.76 -28.77
CA ILE A 721 -17.95 -9.56 -29.47
C ILE A 721 -16.51 -9.26 -29.15
N PHE A 722 -15.69 -8.87 -30.14
CA PHE A 722 -14.34 -8.36 -29.98
C PHE A 722 -14.22 -7.03 -30.71
N THR A 723 -13.48 -6.07 -30.15
CA THR A 723 -13.33 -4.75 -30.74
C THR A 723 -11.87 -4.31 -30.73
N GLY A 724 -11.44 -3.68 -31.79
CA GLY A 724 -10.07 -3.18 -31.90
C GLY A 724 -9.90 -2.08 -32.94
N LEU A 725 -8.72 -1.46 -32.92
CA LEU A 725 -8.32 -0.42 -33.86
C LEU A 725 -8.15 -1.01 -35.26
N GLN A 726 -8.68 -0.34 -36.28
CA GLN A 726 -8.45 -0.67 -37.68
C GLN A 726 -7.31 0.22 -38.21
N ASP A 727 -6.08 -0.26 -38.04
CA ASP A 727 -4.87 0.43 -38.46
C ASP A 727 -3.82 -0.58 -38.97
N ASP A 728 -2.95 -0.15 -39.86
CA ASP A 728 -1.95 -1.01 -40.48
C ASP A 728 -0.70 -1.22 -39.63
N GLU A 729 -0.44 -0.31 -38.66
CA GLU A 729 0.74 -0.34 -37.78
C GLU A 729 0.40 -0.79 -36.36
N GLU A 730 -0.68 -0.21 -35.76
CA GLU A 730 -1.04 -0.45 -34.37
C GLU A 730 -2.34 -1.27 -34.15
N GLY A 731 -2.91 -1.83 -35.21
CA GLY A 731 -4.21 -2.48 -35.15
C GLY A 731 -4.37 -3.66 -36.11
N ILE A 732 -5.51 -3.72 -36.75
CA ILE A 732 -5.82 -4.77 -37.75
C ILE A 732 -6.10 -4.15 -39.11
N ALA A 733 -5.31 -4.54 -40.11
CA ALA A 733 -5.56 -4.21 -41.51
C ALA A 733 -6.64 -5.13 -42.08
N LEU A 734 -7.82 -4.55 -42.39
CA LEU A 734 -8.92 -5.31 -42.99
C LEU A 734 -9.44 -4.56 -44.27
N PRO A 735 -9.49 -5.25 -45.41
CA PRO A 735 -10.11 -4.68 -46.62
C PRO A 735 -11.56 -4.25 -46.35
N LYS A 736 -11.97 -3.10 -46.86
CA LYS A 736 -13.34 -2.56 -46.68
C LYS A 736 -14.46 -3.51 -47.15
N SER A 737 -14.16 -4.40 -48.09
CA SER A 737 -15.09 -5.40 -48.62
C SER A 737 -15.39 -6.56 -47.70
N VAL A 738 -14.60 -6.75 -46.63
CA VAL A 738 -14.77 -7.85 -45.66
C VAL A 738 -15.83 -7.43 -44.63
N THR A 739 -17.00 -8.04 -44.70
CA THR A 739 -18.13 -7.79 -43.79
C THR A 739 -18.51 -9.04 -43.00
N LYS A 740 -17.99 -10.19 -43.38
CA LYS A 740 -18.23 -11.50 -42.73
C LYS A 740 -16.96 -12.34 -42.70
N GLY A 741 -16.93 -13.31 -41.80
CA GLY A 741 -15.83 -14.27 -41.66
C GLY A 741 -16.11 -15.27 -40.56
N LYS A 742 -15.05 -15.84 -39.98
CA LYS A 742 -15.10 -16.76 -38.84
C LYS A 742 -14.12 -16.36 -37.78
N ILE A 743 -14.49 -16.46 -36.49
CA ILE A 743 -13.60 -16.38 -35.35
C ILE A 743 -13.22 -17.79 -34.93
N ILE A 744 -11.92 -18.07 -34.95
CA ILE A 744 -11.36 -19.39 -34.60
C ILE A 744 -10.62 -19.26 -33.26
N LYS A 745 -11.03 -20.08 -32.29
CA LYS A 745 -10.32 -20.19 -31.00
C LYS A 745 -9.21 -21.23 -31.16
N GLN A 746 -7.97 -20.81 -30.99
CA GLN A 746 -6.80 -21.68 -30.89
C GLN A 746 -6.45 -21.90 -29.42
N THR A 747 -6.12 -23.13 -29.07
CA THR A 747 -5.63 -23.46 -27.72
C THR A 747 -4.21 -23.98 -27.86
N ALA A 748 -3.25 -23.33 -27.21
CA ALA A 748 -1.85 -23.76 -27.19
C ALA A 748 -1.64 -24.91 -26.19
N GLU A 749 -0.45 -25.54 -26.23
CA GLU A 749 -0.12 -26.66 -25.35
C GLU A 749 -0.06 -26.27 -23.86
N ASP A 750 0.20 -24.99 -23.56
CA ASP A 750 0.19 -24.41 -22.22
C ASP A 750 -1.22 -24.03 -21.71
N GLY A 751 -2.27 -24.36 -22.47
CA GLY A 751 -3.67 -24.03 -22.14
C GLY A 751 -4.06 -22.58 -22.44
N SER A 752 -3.15 -21.74 -22.94
CA SER A 752 -3.49 -20.38 -23.35
C SER A 752 -4.38 -20.35 -24.59
N HIS A 753 -5.21 -19.32 -24.71
CA HIS A 753 -6.14 -19.17 -25.81
C HIS A 753 -5.83 -17.96 -26.66
N ARG A 754 -5.73 -18.20 -27.97
CA ARG A 754 -5.62 -17.17 -29.01
C ARG A 754 -6.88 -17.17 -29.86
N TYR A 755 -7.31 -16.02 -30.32
CA TYR A 755 -8.46 -15.85 -31.22
C TYR A 755 -7.98 -15.29 -32.54
N ASP A 756 -8.31 -15.99 -33.64
CA ASP A 756 -7.94 -15.62 -34.99
C ASP A 756 -9.20 -15.29 -35.77
N PHE A 757 -9.13 -14.31 -36.69
CA PHE A 757 -10.22 -13.99 -37.61
C PHE A 757 -9.87 -14.46 -39.02
N GLN A 758 -10.71 -15.31 -39.62
CA GLN A 758 -10.53 -15.83 -40.98
C GLN A 758 -11.64 -15.33 -41.88
N PHE A 759 -11.29 -14.87 -43.08
CA PHE A 759 -12.23 -14.43 -44.10
C PHE A 759 -11.80 -14.91 -45.50
N GLU A 760 -12.73 -14.94 -46.42
CA GLU A 760 -12.44 -15.19 -47.84
C GLU A 760 -12.32 -13.86 -48.58
N ASN A 761 -11.27 -13.69 -49.37
CA ASN A 761 -11.12 -12.55 -50.23
C ASN A 761 -11.95 -12.71 -51.51
N LYS A 762 -12.07 -11.65 -52.35
CA LYS A 762 -12.86 -11.67 -53.61
C LYS A 762 -12.42 -12.73 -54.64
N ARG A 763 -11.26 -13.37 -54.42
CA ARG A 763 -10.74 -14.46 -55.29
C ARG A 763 -10.89 -15.85 -54.67
N GLY A 764 -11.64 -15.96 -53.55
CA GLY A 764 -11.90 -17.26 -52.87
C GLY A 764 -10.73 -17.76 -52.01
N TYR A 765 -9.67 -16.97 -51.82
CA TYR A 765 -8.58 -17.38 -50.91
C TYR A 765 -8.88 -17.03 -49.47
N LYS A 766 -8.69 -18.00 -48.57
CA LYS A 766 -8.82 -17.81 -47.13
C LYS A 766 -7.64 -17.04 -46.60
N THR A 767 -7.91 -15.95 -45.94
CA THR A 767 -6.90 -15.10 -45.25
C THR A 767 -7.22 -15.13 -43.77
N THR A 768 -6.20 -15.35 -42.92
CA THR A 768 -6.33 -15.38 -41.46
C THR A 768 -5.58 -14.21 -40.85
N VAL A 769 -6.25 -13.45 -40.00
CA VAL A 769 -5.65 -12.46 -39.11
C VAL A 769 -5.47 -13.12 -37.77
N GLU A 770 -4.24 -13.40 -37.41
CA GLU A 770 -3.89 -14.10 -36.18
C GLU A 770 -3.80 -13.15 -34.97
N GLY A 771 -4.11 -13.66 -33.77
CA GLY A 771 -3.85 -13.01 -32.52
C GLY A 771 -4.67 -11.77 -32.24
N LEU A 772 -6.01 -11.82 -32.39
CA LEU A 772 -6.89 -10.68 -32.07
C LEU A 772 -6.65 -10.15 -30.65
N SER A 773 -6.43 -11.04 -29.66
CA SER A 773 -6.18 -10.70 -28.27
C SER A 773 -4.85 -9.94 -28.04
N GLU A 774 -3.89 -10.15 -28.91
CA GLU A 774 -2.55 -9.56 -28.82
C GLU A 774 -2.50 -8.17 -29.48
N LYS A 775 -3.39 -7.96 -30.44
CA LYS A 775 -3.45 -6.74 -31.26
C LYS A 775 -4.45 -5.70 -30.75
N PHE A 776 -5.33 -6.10 -29.84
CA PHE A 776 -6.36 -5.21 -29.32
C PHE A 776 -5.94 -4.60 -27.97
N ASN A 777 -6.36 -3.34 -27.75
CA ASN A 777 -6.13 -2.67 -26.48
C ASN A 777 -6.75 -3.48 -25.33
N PRO A 778 -5.96 -3.83 -24.28
CA PRO A 778 -6.40 -4.70 -23.18
C PRO A 778 -7.64 -4.21 -22.44
N GLU A 779 -7.83 -2.91 -22.28
CA GLU A 779 -9.00 -2.34 -21.60
C GLU A 779 -10.28 -2.64 -22.36
N TYR A 780 -10.34 -2.30 -23.65
CA TYR A 780 -11.50 -2.58 -24.49
C TYR A 780 -11.69 -4.08 -24.76
N TRP A 781 -10.62 -4.86 -24.78
CA TRP A 781 -10.68 -6.31 -24.83
C TRP A 781 -11.39 -6.90 -23.60
N ASN A 782 -11.13 -6.37 -22.42
CA ASN A 782 -11.78 -6.82 -21.19
C ASN A 782 -13.26 -6.44 -21.15
N TYR A 783 -13.65 -5.23 -21.59
CA TYR A 783 -15.07 -4.88 -21.73
C TYR A 783 -15.77 -5.79 -22.73
N ALA A 784 -15.15 -6.09 -23.86
CA ALA A 784 -15.68 -6.99 -24.87
C ALA A 784 -15.87 -8.43 -24.32
N LYS A 785 -14.95 -8.90 -23.48
CA LYS A 785 -15.09 -10.21 -22.80
C LYS A 785 -16.29 -10.23 -21.84
N LEU A 786 -16.51 -9.17 -21.06
CA LEU A 786 -17.66 -9.08 -20.15
C LEU A 786 -18.97 -9.09 -20.94
N ILE A 787 -19.05 -8.31 -22.01
CA ILE A 787 -20.22 -8.29 -22.92
C ILE A 787 -20.43 -9.67 -23.55
N SER A 788 -19.35 -10.34 -23.99
CA SER A 788 -19.43 -11.70 -24.53
C SER A 788 -19.95 -12.69 -23.47
N GLY A 789 -19.61 -12.51 -22.20
CA GLY A 789 -20.15 -13.28 -21.08
C GLY A 789 -21.67 -13.20 -21.01
N VAL A 790 -22.25 -12.02 -20.96
CA VAL A 790 -23.71 -11.84 -20.90
C VAL A 790 -24.42 -12.29 -22.15
N LEU A 791 -23.80 -12.20 -23.35
CA LEU A 791 -24.34 -12.72 -24.62
C LEU A 791 -24.42 -14.26 -24.62
N ARG A 792 -23.45 -14.96 -24.04
CA ARG A 792 -23.42 -16.43 -23.91
C ARG A 792 -24.61 -16.97 -23.12
N TYR A 793 -24.99 -16.25 -22.06
CA TYR A 793 -26.12 -16.56 -21.20
C TYR A 793 -27.46 -16.06 -21.77
N ARG A 794 -27.48 -15.68 -23.07
CA ARG A 794 -28.71 -15.30 -23.78
C ARG A 794 -29.47 -14.13 -23.17
N MET A 795 -28.76 -13.18 -22.51
CA MET A 795 -29.39 -11.92 -22.12
C MET A 795 -30.05 -11.28 -23.37
N PRO A 796 -31.33 -10.85 -23.30
CA PRO A 796 -31.97 -10.18 -24.42
C PRO A 796 -31.13 -9.02 -24.97
N ILE A 797 -30.97 -8.97 -26.30
CA ILE A 797 -30.02 -8.04 -26.96
C ILE A 797 -30.34 -6.58 -26.65
N ASP A 798 -31.60 -6.21 -26.52
CA ASP A 798 -32.03 -4.87 -26.12
C ASP A 798 -31.59 -4.52 -24.70
N HIS A 799 -31.50 -5.49 -23.79
CA HIS A 799 -30.96 -5.31 -22.43
C HIS A 799 -29.44 -5.19 -22.46
N VAL A 800 -28.74 -5.97 -23.29
CA VAL A 800 -27.28 -5.83 -23.48
C VAL A 800 -26.97 -4.46 -24.06
N ILE A 801 -27.73 -3.93 -24.99
CA ILE A 801 -27.57 -2.60 -25.55
C ILE A 801 -27.75 -1.52 -24.47
N LYS A 802 -28.77 -1.65 -23.59
CA LYS A 802 -28.97 -0.74 -22.47
C LYS A 802 -27.81 -0.80 -21.49
N LEU A 803 -27.30 -2.01 -21.19
CA LEU A 803 -26.12 -2.18 -20.32
C LEU A 803 -24.91 -1.48 -20.92
N VAL A 804 -24.60 -1.69 -22.18
CA VAL A 804 -23.48 -1.02 -22.88
C VAL A 804 -23.64 0.50 -22.86
N GLY A 805 -24.87 1.00 -23.15
CA GLY A 805 -25.19 2.43 -23.14
C GLY A 805 -25.02 3.09 -21.76
N SER A 806 -25.17 2.31 -20.67
CA SER A 806 -25.02 2.79 -19.29
C SER A 806 -23.56 2.87 -18.81
N LEU A 807 -22.61 2.28 -19.54
CA LEU A 807 -21.20 2.31 -19.16
C LEU A 807 -20.67 3.75 -19.14
N GLN A 808 -19.97 4.10 -18.09
CA GLN A 808 -19.27 5.39 -17.96
C GLN A 808 -17.81 5.19 -18.36
N LEU A 809 -17.43 5.68 -19.54
CA LEU A 809 -16.08 5.61 -20.06
C LEU A 809 -15.40 6.99 -19.97
N LYS A 810 -14.11 7.00 -19.71
CA LYS A 810 -13.31 8.23 -19.76
C LYS A 810 -13.30 8.79 -21.19
N ASN A 811 -13.54 10.10 -21.34
CA ASN A 811 -13.54 10.81 -22.63
C ASN A 811 -14.70 10.47 -23.59
N GLU A 812 -15.93 10.61 -23.12
CA GLU A 812 -17.12 10.43 -23.96
C GLU A 812 -17.28 11.59 -24.98
N SER A 813 -17.14 11.27 -26.27
CA SER A 813 -17.54 12.14 -27.38
C SER A 813 -18.76 11.56 -28.11
N ILE A 814 -19.33 12.28 -29.08
CA ILE A 814 -20.49 11.84 -29.88
C ILE A 814 -20.23 10.47 -30.56
N ASN A 815 -18.97 10.19 -30.92
CA ASN A 815 -18.55 8.90 -31.50
C ASN A 815 -17.67 8.16 -30.50
N THR A 816 -18.29 7.42 -29.59
CA THR A 816 -17.59 6.66 -28.57
C THR A 816 -17.58 5.16 -28.91
N TRP A 817 -16.69 4.41 -28.23
CA TRP A 817 -16.62 2.96 -28.30
C TRP A 817 -17.97 2.30 -27.99
N LYS A 818 -18.68 2.75 -26.94
CA LYS A 818 -19.99 2.19 -26.57
C LYS A 818 -21.03 2.36 -27.68
N ASN A 819 -21.09 3.52 -28.35
CA ASN A 819 -21.98 3.74 -29.48
C ASN A 819 -21.66 2.80 -30.66
N GLY A 820 -20.37 2.47 -30.86
CA GLY A 820 -19.92 1.50 -31.86
C GLY A 820 -20.37 0.08 -31.54
N VAL A 821 -20.24 -0.34 -30.28
CA VAL A 821 -20.71 -1.66 -29.81
C VAL A 821 -22.23 -1.76 -29.85
N GLU A 822 -22.93 -0.72 -29.36
CA GLU A 822 -24.40 -0.66 -29.50
C GLU A 822 -24.85 -0.82 -30.95
N ARG A 823 -24.23 -0.09 -31.89
CA ARG A 823 -24.53 -0.18 -33.33
C ARG A 823 -24.26 -1.58 -33.88
N ALA A 824 -23.20 -2.25 -33.41
CA ALA A 824 -22.90 -3.61 -33.84
C ALA A 824 -23.96 -4.62 -33.35
N LEU A 825 -24.56 -4.42 -32.20
CA LEU A 825 -25.57 -5.30 -31.60
C LEU A 825 -27.00 -4.95 -32.02
N LYS A 826 -27.33 -3.69 -32.31
CA LYS A 826 -28.70 -3.24 -32.67
C LYS A 826 -29.30 -3.98 -33.86
N LYS A 827 -28.51 -4.45 -34.80
CA LYS A 827 -29.00 -5.19 -36.00
C LYS A 827 -29.53 -6.58 -35.66
N TYR A 828 -29.32 -7.11 -34.43
CA TYR A 828 -29.82 -8.39 -33.98
C TYR A 828 -31.05 -8.29 -33.08
N VAL A 829 -31.53 -7.07 -32.82
CA VAL A 829 -32.82 -6.89 -32.12
C VAL A 829 -33.96 -7.20 -33.06
N VAL A 830 -34.89 -7.99 -32.60
CA VAL A 830 -36.06 -8.39 -33.42
C VAL A 830 -36.89 -7.14 -33.78
N ASP A 831 -37.27 -7.04 -35.05
CA ASP A 831 -38.09 -5.94 -35.51
C ASP A 831 -39.44 -5.88 -34.79
N GLY A 832 -39.85 -4.66 -34.39
CA GLY A 832 -41.04 -4.46 -33.58
C GLY A 832 -40.80 -4.48 -32.07
N THR A 833 -39.57 -4.81 -31.63
CA THR A 833 -39.26 -4.76 -30.19
C THR A 833 -39.36 -3.33 -29.67
N SER A 834 -40.15 -3.11 -28.61
CA SER A 834 -40.33 -1.79 -27.99
C SER A 834 -39.06 -1.33 -27.30
N ALA A 835 -38.61 -0.10 -27.56
CA ALA A 835 -37.51 0.55 -26.83
C ALA A 835 -38.05 1.20 -25.54
N SER A 836 -38.53 0.36 -24.58
CA SER A 836 -39.14 0.83 -23.33
C SER A 836 -38.23 1.79 -22.56
N GLY A 837 -38.80 2.91 -22.09
CA GLY A 837 -38.07 3.96 -21.34
C GLY A 837 -37.43 5.03 -22.24
N LEU A 838 -37.51 4.91 -23.58
CA LEU A 838 -37.05 5.95 -24.51
C LEU A 838 -38.20 6.73 -25.06
N LYS A 839 -38.14 8.08 -24.99
CA LYS A 839 -39.12 8.98 -25.58
C LYS A 839 -38.65 9.42 -26.96
N CYS A 840 -39.61 9.49 -27.86
CA CYS A 840 -39.36 10.05 -29.21
C CYS A 840 -38.94 11.51 -29.10
N PRO A 841 -37.78 11.92 -29.65
CA PRO A 841 -37.30 13.30 -29.54
C PRO A 841 -38.16 14.31 -30.33
N VAL A 842 -39.04 13.82 -31.21
CA VAL A 842 -39.91 14.69 -32.07
C VAL A 842 -41.28 14.85 -31.42
N CYS A 843 -41.93 13.76 -30.98
CA CYS A 843 -43.28 13.84 -30.44
C CYS A 843 -43.38 13.63 -28.90
N GLY A 844 -42.28 13.34 -28.22
CA GLY A 844 -42.23 13.10 -26.77
C GLY A 844 -42.88 11.81 -26.26
N GLN A 845 -43.47 11.00 -27.15
CA GLN A 845 -44.17 9.75 -26.80
C GLN A 845 -43.20 8.55 -26.64
N GLU A 846 -43.52 7.60 -25.77
CA GLU A 846 -42.73 6.34 -25.59
C GLU A 846 -43.20 5.27 -26.61
N THR A 847 -43.13 5.59 -27.90
CA THR A 847 -43.58 4.75 -28.98
C THR A 847 -42.45 4.40 -29.96
N LEU A 848 -41.24 4.33 -29.46
CA LEU A 848 -40.05 3.90 -30.24
C LEU A 848 -39.96 2.38 -30.29
N VAL A 849 -39.82 1.84 -31.52
CA VAL A 849 -39.58 0.40 -31.76
C VAL A 849 -38.33 0.24 -32.62
N TYR A 850 -37.65 -0.89 -32.46
CA TYR A 850 -36.57 -1.30 -33.35
C TYR A 850 -37.12 -1.84 -34.66
N GLN A 851 -36.57 -1.35 -35.78
CA GLN A 851 -36.85 -1.87 -37.10
C GLN A 851 -35.59 -1.74 -37.98
N GLU A 852 -35.13 -2.87 -38.49
CA GLU A 852 -33.86 -2.98 -39.24
C GLU A 852 -32.66 -2.33 -38.49
N GLY A 853 -32.58 -2.50 -37.18
CA GLY A 853 -31.55 -1.96 -36.31
C GLY A 853 -31.63 -0.46 -36.07
N ARG A 854 -32.75 0.20 -36.44
CA ARG A 854 -33.04 1.64 -36.22
C ARG A 854 -34.20 1.81 -35.26
N LEU A 855 -34.19 2.93 -34.53
CA LEU A 855 -35.36 3.28 -33.73
C LEU A 855 -36.31 4.13 -34.53
N ILE A 856 -37.54 3.63 -34.70
CA ILE A 856 -38.63 4.31 -35.44
C ILE A 856 -39.77 4.58 -34.46
N CYS A 857 -40.30 5.78 -34.50
CA CYS A 857 -41.48 6.16 -33.73
C CYS A 857 -42.74 5.71 -34.46
N THR A 858 -43.53 4.84 -33.85
CA THR A 858 -44.78 4.36 -34.44
C THR A 858 -45.89 5.41 -34.47
N ASN A 859 -45.73 6.50 -33.68
CA ASN A 859 -46.72 7.60 -33.61
C ASN A 859 -46.45 8.69 -34.67
N CYS A 860 -45.21 9.12 -34.89
CA CYS A 860 -44.90 10.23 -35.79
C CYS A 860 -44.01 9.88 -36.99
N GLY A 861 -43.58 8.62 -37.10
CA GLY A 861 -42.72 8.15 -38.18
C GLY A 861 -41.27 8.63 -38.10
N ALA A 862 -40.89 9.38 -37.03
CA ALA A 862 -39.54 9.86 -36.87
C ALA A 862 -38.56 8.66 -36.69
N SER A 863 -37.49 8.64 -37.47
CA SER A 863 -36.44 7.66 -37.34
C SER A 863 -35.17 8.27 -36.76
N ARG A 864 -34.51 7.58 -35.83
CA ARG A 864 -33.20 7.95 -35.30
C ARG A 864 -32.17 6.95 -35.79
N CYS A 865 -31.24 7.39 -36.62
CA CYS A 865 -30.03 6.64 -36.88
C CYS A 865 -29.15 6.76 -35.61
N GLY A 866 -28.88 5.62 -35.00
CA GLY A 866 -28.01 5.55 -33.82
C GLY A 866 -26.56 5.88 -34.12
#